data_2d569c7237e77a9c48983c3d0c14310c
#
_entry.id   2d569c7237e77a9c48983c3d0c14310c
#
_cell.length_a   1.000
_cell.length_b   1.000
_cell.length_c   1.000
_cell.angle_alpha   90.00
_cell.angle_beta   90.00
_cell.angle_gamma   90.00
#
_symmetry.space_group_name_H-M   'P 1'
#
loop_
_entity.id
_entity.type
_entity.pdbx_description
1 polymer ?
#
loop_
_entity_poly.entity_id
_entity_poly.type
_entity_poly.pdbx_seq_one_letter_code
_entity_poly.pdbx_strand_id
1 'polypeptide(L)'
;MWTSSAKTGAGTSVGPQSKVWFTISHGILDEVYFPFIDQPNIRDLGLLIADGVEFFSEEKRDANHVKTIITDPRRDVVLQAIQFEALIGSVPDYHLYALLAPHLENHGSGNHGWTGMHKGTPMLFAQRGGTTLALACSSLFKAMSCGYVGFSDGWQDISAHKRMTWFFDDAPDGNIALTGEIVIPGEGEFILALGFGRDAEEAGQQALSALVQPFDDSITKYVQEWQDYQTRCEPLDTGASEVNHYRVSTALLKTCESKDIPGGIIASPSIPWGFSKGDDDLGGYHLVWTRDQVEGAGALLAAGDVAGAYQVLVYLISTQEPDGHWAQNMWLEGTPYWTGIQMDETAFPILLADALRRANGLGRLNVWPAVRKAAAYLVCNGPVTPEDRWEEDAGYSPFTLAVEVAALLAAADFADEYDETETAVHLRETADIWNTNIERWTYVTGSELARMHAIEGYYVRIAAADVADAPSPYYGFVPIKNRPPDQCSAEASAILSPDALALVRFGLRAADDPRILNTISVIDVILKTETATGPVWHRYNKDGYGEHDDGSPFDGTGVGRGWPLLAGERAHYELARGNRDGAERLRRVIEAQTSPGGFIPEQVWDAADVPDRELFNGHPSGSAMPLMWAHAEYIKLVRSLRDGRVFDLPPQTVRRYLVDKVVARYTIWRFNQKCTWTPLGYKLRIEALSPAVIWWTSDGWSTRHEEKTIPTNLNVHFLDIPTDSLPSGASVGFTFCWPSGQWEGINFEVVIA
;
A
#
# COMPACT_ATOMS: atom_id res chain seq x y z
N MET A 1 7.20 22.43 4.33
CA MET A 1 6.03 21.59 4.66
C MET A 1 5.41 21.12 3.37
N TRP A 2 4.96 19.88 3.34
CA TRP A 2 4.23 19.31 2.22
C TRP A 2 2.80 19.82 2.16
N THR A 3 2.08 19.46 1.12
CA THR A 3 0.68 19.87 0.95
C THR A 3 -0.27 18.98 1.75
N SER A 4 -1.55 19.34 1.73
CA SER A 4 -2.61 18.55 2.33
C SER A 4 -2.72 17.18 1.67
N SER A 5 -2.94 16.14 2.45
CA SER A 5 -3.34 14.81 1.97
C SER A 5 -4.78 14.75 1.45
N ALA A 6 -5.57 15.81 1.61
CA ALA A 6 -6.96 15.89 1.15
C ALA A 6 -7.06 16.05 -0.38
N LYS A 7 -6.52 15.09 -1.13
CA LYS A 7 -6.55 15.11 -2.59
C LYS A 7 -7.97 14.86 -3.11
N THR A 8 -8.37 15.64 -4.12
CA THR A 8 -9.68 15.52 -4.78
C THR A 8 -9.57 15.17 -6.25
N GLY A 9 -8.36 15.23 -6.81
CA GLY A 9 -8.05 14.89 -8.19
C GLY A 9 -6.62 14.46 -8.36
N ALA A 10 -6.37 13.63 -9.36
CA ALA A 10 -5.04 13.26 -9.83
C ALA A 10 -5.10 12.95 -11.32
N GLY A 11 -4.00 13.12 -12.02
CA GLY A 11 -3.99 12.87 -13.46
C GLY A 11 -2.60 12.74 -14.07
N THR A 12 -2.58 12.04 -15.19
CA THR A 12 -1.45 11.92 -16.12
C THR A 12 -1.99 11.50 -17.48
N SER A 13 -1.24 11.65 -18.53
CA SER A 13 -1.54 11.02 -19.84
C SER A 13 -1.30 9.52 -19.76
N VAL A 14 -2.11 8.70 -20.43
CA VAL A 14 -1.92 7.24 -20.43
C VAL A 14 -0.67 6.83 -21.21
N GLY A 15 -0.36 7.58 -22.27
CA GLY A 15 0.82 7.31 -23.12
C GLY A 15 2.15 7.62 -22.44
N PRO A 16 3.25 6.98 -22.88
CA PRO A 16 4.57 7.12 -22.26
C PRO A 16 5.33 8.39 -22.67
N GLN A 17 4.79 9.22 -23.57
CA GLN A 17 5.49 10.42 -24.06
C GLN A 17 5.53 11.55 -23.03
N SER A 18 4.51 11.66 -22.19
CA SER A 18 4.48 12.60 -21.08
C SER A 18 4.88 11.89 -19.79
N LYS A 19 5.93 12.37 -19.14
CA LYS A 19 6.43 11.84 -17.87
C LYS A 19 6.05 12.76 -16.70
N VAL A 20 4.84 13.30 -16.77
CA VAL A 20 4.32 14.22 -15.76
C VAL A 20 3.04 13.67 -15.16
N TRP A 21 2.93 13.79 -13.83
CA TRP A 21 1.73 13.50 -13.05
C TRP A 21 1.40 14.72 -12.19
N PHE A 22 0.16 14.84 -11.81
CA PHE A 22 -0.28 15.89 -10.89
C PHE A 22 -1.36 15.41 -9.94
N THR A 23 -1.47 16.12 -8.82
CA THR A 23 -2.59 16.00 -7.88
C THR A 23 -3.30 17.35 -7.74
N ILE A 24 -4.55 17.30 -7.27
CA ILE A 24 -5.39 18.47 -6.99
C ILE A 24 -5.91 18.37 -5.57
N SER A 25 -5.80 19.45 -4.82
CA SER A 25 -6.40 19.60 -3.50
C SER A 25 -7.03 20.97 -3.39
N HIS A 26 -8.25 21.07 -2.87
CA HIS A 26 -8.97 22.34 -2.70
C HIS A 26 -9.05 23.21 -3.98
N GLY A 27 -9.08 22.59 -5.16
CA GLY A 27 -9.11 23.29 -6.45
C GLY A 27 -7.76 23.80 -6.95
N ILE A 28 -6.68 23.61 -6.19
CA ILE A 28 -5.31 24.01 -6.55
C ILE A 28 -4.60 22.83 -7.20
N LEU A 29 -3.75 23.14 -8.19
CA LEU A 29 -2.74 22.19 -8.65
C LEU A 29 -1.73 22.01 -7.51
N ASP A 30 -1.76 20.85 -6.93
CA ASP A 30 -0.97 20.45 -5.79
C ASP A 30 0.39 19.87 -6.25
N GLU A 31 0.85 18.75 -5.73
CA GLU A 31 2.11 18.16 -6.17
C GLU A 31 2.11 17.82 -7.67
N VAL A 32 3.20 18.15 -8.36
CA VAL A 32 3.47 17.72 -9.74
C VAL A 32 4.77 16.93 -9.76
N TYR A 33 4.73 15.76 -10.38
CA TYR A 33 5.83 14.79 -10.39
C TYR A 33 6.48 14.74 -11.78
N PHE A 34 7.80 14.65 -11.81
CA PHE A 34 8.63 14.52 -13.01
C PHE A 34 10.05 14.07 -12.64
N PRO A 35 10.76 13.24 -13.39
CA PRO A 35 10.28 12.39 -14.49
C PRO A 35 9.67 11.08 -14.00
N PHE A 36 9.61 10.86 -12.69
CA PHE A 36 9.05 9.67 -12.05
C PHE A 36 7.93 10.06 -11.08
N ILE A 37 6.97 9.16 -10.88
CA ILE A 37 5.82 9.40 -9.99
C ILE A 37 6.20 9.49 -8.50
N ASP A 38 7.38 9.04 -8.10
CA ASP A 38 7.95 9.17 -6.76
C ASP A 38 8.77 10.45 -6.53
N GLN A 39 8.85 11.34 -7.55
CA GLN A 39 9.64 12.59 -7.49
C GLN A 39 8.77 13.84 -7.71
N PRO A 40 8.11 14.35 -6.65
CA PRO A 40 7.43 15.63 -6.72
C PRO A 40 8.41 16.79 -6.93
N ASN A 41 8.04 17.74 -7.79
CA ASN A 41 8.86 18.89 -8.18
C ASN A 41 8.23 20.23 -7.91
N ILE A 42 6.96 20.28 -7.53
CA ILE A 42 6.32 21.45 -6.96
C ILE A 42 5.54 21.05 -5.72
N ARG A 43 5.39 21.98 -4.80
CA ARG A 43 4.47 21.87 -3.70
C ARG A 43 3.06 22.25 -4.14
N ASP A 44 2.92 23.44 -4.75
CA ASP A 44 1.62 23.92 -5.26
C ASP A 44 1.81 24.98 -6.36
N LEU A 45 0.75 25.14 -7.19
CA LEU A 45 0.57 26.23 -8.12
C LEU A 45 -0.88 26.72 -8.02
N GLY A 46 -1.08 27.80 -7.27
CA GLY A 46 -2.37 28.42 -7.05
C GLY A 46 -2.51 29.79 -7.71
N LEU A 47 -3.73 30.31 -7.73
CA LEU A 47 -4.03 31.67 -8.13
C LEU A 47 -4.26 32.56 -6.91
N LEU A 48 -3.74 33.79 -6.98
CA LEU A 48 -4.07 34.86 -6.07
C LEU A 48 -4.87 35.93 -6.82
N ILE A 49 -5.91 36.45 -6.16
CA ILE A 49 -6.83 37.42 -6.73
C ILE A 49 -6.82 38.67 -5.85
N ALA A 50 -6.65 39.85 -6.44
CA ALA A 50 -6.70 41.11 -5.72
C ALA A 50 -7.48 42.15 -6.55
N ASP A 51 -8.25 43.03 -5.86
CA ASP A 51 -8.94 44.17 -6.47
C ASP A 51 -8.36 45.52 -6.07
N GLY A 52 -7.19 45.52 -5.41
CA GLY A 52 -6.52 46.68 -4.88
C GLY A 52 -6.98 47.08 -3.47
N VAL A 53 -8.03 46.48 -2.95
CA VAL A 53 -8.58 46.67 -1.60
C VAL A 53 -8.50 45.41 -0.79
N GLU A 54 -8.96 44.32 -1.39
CA GLU A 54 -8.98 42.98 -0.79
C GLU A 54 -8.05 42.00 -1.55
N PHE A 55 -7.79 40.89 -0.91
CA PHE A 55 -6.91 39.84 -1.41
C PHE A 55 -7.49 38.46 -1.04
N PHE A 56 -7.56 37.57 -2.01
CA PHE A 56 -8.07 36.25 -1.87
C PHE A 56 -7.07 35.23 -2.41
N SER A 57 -6.94 34.10 -1.74
CA SER A 57 -6.35 32.92 -2.32
C SER A 57 -7.44 31.99 -2.83
N GLU A 58 -7.12 31.20 -3.81
CA GLU A 58 -7.98 30.19 -4.41
C GLU A 58 -8.50 29.17 -3.38
N GLU A 59 -7.70 28.85 -2.36
CA GLU A 59 -8.07 27.94 -1.27
C GLU A 59 -9.32 28.37 -0.47
N LYS A 60 -9.64 29.69 -0.48
CA LYS A 60 -10.75 30.21 0.34
C LYS A 60 -12.11 30.16 -0.35
N ARG A 61 -12.24 29.53 -1.52
CA ARG A 61 -13.50 29.30 -2.25
C ARG A 61 -14.32 30.56 -2.62
N ASP A 62 -13.75 31.74 -2.51
CA ASP A 62 -14.44 33.00 -2.78
C ASP A 62 -14.26 33.50 -4.22
N ALA A 63 -13.48 32.79 -5.02
CA ALA A 63 -13.23 33.10 -6.43
C ALA A 63 -14.13 32.27 -7.34
N ASN A 64 -14.74 32.91 -8.33
CA ASN A 64 -15.47 32.21 -9.38
C ASN A 64 -14.57 32.01 -10.60
N HIS A 65 -13.97 30.85 -10.72
CA HIS A 65 -13.22 30.44 -11.89
C HIS A 65 -13.38 28.94 -12.11
N VAL A 66 -13.29 28.53 -13.38
CA VAL A 66 -13.30 27.13 -13.79
C VAL A 66 -11.90 26.77 -14.29
N LYS A 67 -11.37 25.65 -13.84
CA LYS A 67 -10.10 25.10 -14.31
C LYS A 67 -10.31 23.76 -14.98
N THR A 68 -9.67 23.58 -16.12
CA THR A 68 -9.45 22.27 -16.73
C THR A 68 -7.97 21.95 -16.72
N ILE A 69 -7.58 20.90 -16.00
CA ILE A 69 -6.18 20.53 -15.81
C ILE A 69 -5.91 19.19 -16.47
N ILE A 70 -4.88 19.15 -17.33
CA ILE A 70 -4.41 17.91 -18.00
C ILE A 70 -2.87 17.93 -18.05
N THR A 71 -2.24 16.76 -18.24
CA THR A 71 -0.90 16.72 -18.81
C THR A 71 -1.00 16.73 -20.35
N ASP A 72 -0.06 17.40 -21.05
CA ASP A 72 0.01 17.30 -22.51
C ASP A 72 0.38 15.87 -22.91
N PRO A 73 -0.42 15.17 -23.74
CA PRO A 73 -0.14 13.77 -24.12
C PRO A 73 1.13 13.57 -24.97
N ARG A 74 1.81 14.63 -25.35
CA ARG A 74 2.99 14.59 -26.23
C ARG A 74 4.25 15.19 -25.59
N ARG A 75 4.10 15.85 -24.43
CA ARG A 75 5.16 16.68 -23.81
C ARG A 75 5.15 16.56 -22.30
N ASP A 76 6.27 16.88 -21.69
CA ASP A 76 6.39 16.93 -20.23
C ASP A 76 5.88 18.28 -19.68
N VAL A 77 4.56 18.47 -19.79
CA VAL A 77 3.87 19.73 -19.45
C VAL A 77 2.56 19.45 -18.74
N VAL A 78 2.27 20.20 -17.67
CA VAL A 78 0.91 20.36 -17.14
C VAL A 78 0.30 21.61 -17.78
N LEU A 79 -0.91 21.46 -18.32
CA LEU A 79 -1.71 22.55 -18.85
C LEU A 79 -2.90 22.81 -17.92
N GLN A 80 -3.10 24.07 -17.53
CA GLN A 80 -4.28 24.54 -16.82
C GLN A 80 -4.99 25.57 -17.70
N ALA A 81 -6.11 25.22 -18.32
CA ALA A 81 -7.02 26.14 -18.97
C ALA A 81 -7.94 26.74 -17.90
N ILE A 82 -7.94 28.05 -17.80
CA ILE A 82 -8.62 28.81 -16.74
C ILE A 82 -9.58 29.78 -17.38
N GLN A 83 -10.82 29.79 -16.88
CA GLN A 83 -11.83 30.80 -17.23
C GLN A 83 -12.16 31.58 -15.95
N PHE A 84 -11.83 32.86 -15.94
CA PHE A 84 -12.10 33.78 -14.86
C PHE A 84 -13.30 34.67 -15.18
N GLU A 85 -14.25 34.76 -14.28
CA GLU A 85 -15.44 35.60 -14.40
C GLU A 85 -15.53 36.57 -13.19
N ALA A 86 -15.68 37.86 -13.48
CA ALA A 86 -15.94 38.85 -12.45
C ALA A 86 -17.44 38.87 -12.09
N LEU A 87 -17.80 38.41 -10.91
CA LEU A 87 -19.18 38.44 -10.40
C LEU A 87 -19.59 39.84 -9.90
N ILE A 88 -18.63 40.65 -9.51
CA ILE A 88 -18.82 42.04 -9.07
C ILE A 88 -17.84 42.90 -9.88
N GLY A 89 -18.31 44.03 -10.40
CA GLY A 89 -17.48 44.90 -11.22
C GLY A 89 -17.22 44.32 -12.61
N SER A 90 -15.98 44.46 -13.10
CA SER A 90 -15.54 44.01 -14.41
C SER A 90 -14.15 43.37 -14.33
N VAL A 91 -13.81 42.53 -15.31
CA VAL A 91 -12.50 41.83 -15.34
C VAL A 91 -11.30 42.78 -15.14
N PRO A 92 -11.24 44.00 -15.73
CA PRO A 92 -10.15 44.92 -15.48
C PRO A 92 -10.00 45.46 -14.04
N ASP A 93 -11.02 45.28 -13.18
CA ASP A 93 -10.96 45.69 -11.78
C ASP A 93 -10.15 44.71 -10.94
N TYR A 94 -9.78 43.54 -11.49
CA TYR A 94 -9.07 42.48 -10.81
C TYR A 94 -7.65 42.30 -11.34
N HIS A 95 -6.77 41.88 -10.42
CA HIS A 95 -5.42 41.41 -10.70
C HIS A 95 -5.33 39.93 -10.35
N LEU A 96 -4.90 39.12 -11.30
CA LEU A 96 -4.64 37.72 -11.09
C LEU A 96 -3.14 37.42 -11.09
N TYR A 97 -2.70 36.62 -10.14
CA TYR A 97 -1.32 36.18 -10.00
C TYR A 97 -1.22 34.69 -9.93
N ALA A 98 -0.36 34.08 -10.74
CA ALA A 98 0.09 32.72 -10.51
C ALA A 98 1.16 32.70 -9.43
N LEU A 99 0.99 31.88 -8.40
CA LEU A 99 1.99 31.65 -7.34
C LEU A 99 2.39 30.18 -7.39
N LEU A 100 3.67 29.92 -7.70
CA LEU A 100 4.26 28.59 -7.81
C LEU A 100 5.32 28.41 -6.74
N ALA A 101 5.21 27.31 -5.95
CA ALA A 101 6.18 26.88 -4.96
C ALA A 101 6.99 25.67 -5.48
N PRO A 102 8.20 25.87 -6.03
CA PRO A 102 9.06 24.77 -6.46
C PRO A 102 9.50 23.90 -5.30
N HIS A 103 9.59 22.58 -5.55
CA HIS A 103 10.04 21.56 -4.61
C HIS A 103 10.87 20.50 -5.36
N LEU A 104 11.82 21.00 -6.18
CA LEU A 104 12.51 20.19 -7.16
C LEU A 104 13.32 19.06 -6.54
N GLU A 105 13.26 17.90 -7.20
CA GLU A 105 13.91 16.66 -6.74
C GLU A 105 13.54 16.31 -5.29
N ASN A 106 12.26 16.52 -4.96
CA ASN A 106 11.69 16.22 -3.64
C ASN A 106 12.29 17.04 -2.48
N HIS A 107 12.72 18.31 -2.75
CA HIS A 107 13.30 19.20 -1.74
C HIS A 107 12.72 20.61 -1.81
N GLY A 108 12.23 21.12 -0.68
CA GLY A 108 11.72 22.49 -0.55
C GLY A 108 12.81 23.55 -0.50
N SER A 109 14.05 23.19 -0.14
CA SER A 109 15.20 24.11 -0.05
C SER A 109 16.28 23.78 -1.08
N GLY A 110 17.21 24.71 -1.30
CA GLY A 110 18.28 24.53 -2.28
C GLY A 110 17.81 24.66 -3.73
N ASN A 111 16.66 25.25 -3.96
CA ASN A 111 16.16 25.57 -5.29
C ASN A 111 16.68 26.94 -5.72
N HIS A 112 16.95 27.11 -7.02
CA HIS A 112 17.26 28.39 -7.65
C HIS A 112 16.10 28.82 -8.53
N GLY A 113 15.53 30.01 -8.30
CA GLY A 113 14.45 30.59 -9.11
C GLY A 113 14.86 31.88 -9.76
N TRP A 114 14.36 32.14 -10.98
CA TRP A 114 14.57 33.40 -11.67
C TRP A 114 13.45 33.75 -12.63
N THR A 115 13.36 35.05 -12.98
CA THR A 115 12.51 35.52 -14.06
C THR A 115 13.30 35.57 -15.35
N GLY A 116 12.70 35.24 -16.49
CA GLY A 116 13.44 35.21 -17.74
C GLY A 116 12.56 35.24 -18.98
N MET A 117 13.21 35.09 -20.13
CA MET A 117 12.56 35.06 -21.46
C MET A 117 13.01 33.84 -22.21
N HIS A 118 12.05 33.09 -22.76
CA HIS A 118 12.35 32.03 -23.72
C HIS A 118 11.77 32.41 -25.07
N LYS A 119 12.61 32.57 -26.10
CA LYS A 119 12.21 32.97 -27.47
C LYS A 119 11.25 34.18 -27.52
N GLY A 120 11.44 35.14 -26.63
CA GLY A 120 10.61 36.35 -26.53
C GLY A 120 9.34 36.21 -25.68
N THR A 121 9.09 35.05 -25.06
CA THR A 121 7.98 34.82 -24.13
C THR A 121 8.47 34.94 -22.70
N PRO A 122 7.90 35.81 -21.84
CA PRO A 122 8.25 35.90 -20.42
C PRO A 122 7.83 34.61 -19.68
N MET A 123 8.74 34.10 -18.88
CA MET A 123 8.54 32.86 -18.11
C MET A 123 9.20 32.95 -16.73
N LEU A 124 8.66 32.18 -15.79
CA LEU A 124 9.24 31.92 -14.48
C LEU A 124 9.96 30.60 -14.51
N PHE A 125 11.20 30.55 -14.00
CA PHE A 125 12.02 29.35 -14.01
C PHE A 125 12.44 28.97 -12.59
N ALA A 126 12.58 27.65 -12.36
CA ALA A 126 13.27 27.12 -11.20
C ALA A 126 14.11 25.90 -11.59
N GLN A 127 15.27 25.73 -10.94
CA GLN A 127 16.19 24.64 -11.18
C GLN A 127 16.78 24.10 -9.88
N ARG A 128 16.96 22.78 -9.85
CA ARG A 128 17.79 22.05 -8.89
C ARG A 128 18.38 20.83 -9.59
N GLY A 129 19.65 20.55 -9.32
CA GLY A 129 20.30 19.37 -9.89
C GLY A 129 20.14 19.23 -11.41
N GLY A 130 19.54 18.15 -11.84
CA GLY A 130 19.27 17.83 -13.25
C GLY A 130 17.84 18.21 -13.70
N THR A 131 17.03 18.81 -12.86
CA THR A 131 15.63 19.12 -13.16
C THR A 131 15.40 20.63 -13.19
N THR A 132 14.75 21.10 -14.27
CA THR A 132 14.34 22.50 -14.45
C THR A 132 12.86 22.54 -14.80
N LEU A 133 12.13 23.51 -14.23
CA LEU A 133 10.76 23.84 -14.63
C LEU A 133 10.68 25.25 -15.24
N ALA A 134 9.68 25.45 -16.11
CA ALA A 134 9.33 26.74 -16.68
C ALA A 134 7.81 26.94 -16.64
N LEU A 135 7.34 28.02 -16.03
CA LEU A 135 5.93 28.41 -16.04
C LEU A 135 5.72 29.54 -17.05
N ALA A 136 4.84 29.33 -18.01
CA ALA A 136 4.43 30.27 -19.02
C ALA A 136 2.91 30.50 -19.01
N CYS A 137 2.46 31.65 -19.53
CA CYS A 137 1.05 31.99 -19.67
C CYS A 137 0.73 32.34 -21.15
N SER A 138 -0.38 31.85 -21.68
CA SER A 138 -0.82 32.13 -23.04
C SER A 138 -1.11 33.62 -23.30
N SER A 139 -1.60 34.31 -22.27
CA SER A 139 -1.85 35.77 -22.30
C SER A 139 -0.67 36.60 -21.83
N LEU A 140 0.48 35.99 -21.56
CA LEU A 140 1.72 36.56 -21.03
C LEU A 140 1.63 36.99 -19.55
N PHE A 141 2.78 37.13 -18.92
CA PHE A 141 2.92 37.77 -17.64
C PHE A 141 3.21 39.27 -17.83
N LYS A 142 2.42 40.12 -17.17
CA LYS A 142 2.61 41.59 -17.13
C LYS A 142 3.79 41.97 -16.27
N ALA A 143 3.98 41.26 -15.15
CA ALA A 143 5.06 41.43 -14.20
C ALA A 143 5.43 40.08 -13.60
N MET A 144 6.67 39.93 -13.18
CA MET A 144 7.19 38.70 -12.59
C MET A 144 8.10 39.01 -11.41
N SER A 145 8.15 38.14 -10.43
CA SER A 145 9.05 38.20 -9.28
C SER A 145 9.37 36.82 -8.77
N CYS A 146 10.58 36.61 -8.24
CA CYS A 146 10.94 35.42 -7.49
C CYS A 146 11.46 35.82 -6.12
N GLY A 147 11.09 35.10 -5.07
CA GLY A 147 11.44 35.41 -3.70
C GLY A 147 11.54 34.21 -2.81
N TYR A 148 11.94 34.45 -1.57
CA TYR A 148 12.03 33.38 -0.56
C TYR A 148 10.73 33.28 0.24
N VAL A 149 10.22 32.08 0.40
CA VAL A 149 8.97 31.76 1.08
C VAL A 149 8.97 32.34 2.50
N GLY A 150 7.92 33.09 2.83
CA GLY A 150 7.72 33.71 4.13
C GLY A 150 8.49 35.01 4.35
N PHE A 151 9.34 35.47 3.39
CA PHE A 151 10.16 36.69 3.51
C PHE A 151 9.94 37.66 2.37
N SER A 152 10.16 37.25 1.13
CA SER A 152 10.17 38.15 -0.03
C SER A 152 9.36 37.55 -1.21
N ASP A 153 8.55 36.55 -0.96
CA ASP A 153 7.66 35.94 -1.96
C ASP A 153 6.44 36.83 -2.27
N GLY A 154 5.77 36.49 -3.37
CA GLY A 154 4.60 37.23 -3.81
C GLY A 154 3.40 37.17 -2.88
N TRP A 155 3.26 36.12 -2.06
CA TRP A 155 2.23 36.07 -1.03
C TRP A 155 2.41 37.18 0.00
N GLN A 156 3.65 37.39 0.48
CA GLN A 156 3.97 38.45 1.45
C GLN A 156 3.72 39.84 0.85
N ASP A 157 4.13 40.06 -0.41
CA ASP A 157 3.92 41.36 -1.09
C ASP A 157 2.43 41.63 -1.33
N ILE A 158 1.71 40.73 -1.97
CA ILE A 158 0.32 40.94 -2.38
C ILE A 158 -0.62 40.97 -1.16
N SER A 159 -0.38 40.14 -0.14
CA SER A 159 -1.17 40.20 1.09
C SER A 159 -1.04 41.51 1.82
N ALA A 160 0.16 42.15 1.79
CA ALA A 160 0.41 43.44 2.41
C ALA A 160 -0.11 44.60 1.56
N HIS A 161 0.15 44.60 0.26
CA HIS A 161 -0.07 45.77 -0.60
C HIS A 161 -1.28 45.65 -1.55
N LYS A 162 -1.95 44.49 -1.62
CA LYS A 162 -3.09 44.16 -2.51
C LYS A 162 -2.75 44.31 -4.00
N ARG A 163 -1.48 44.31 -4.31
CA ARG A 163 -0.90 44.33 -5.66
C ARG A 163 0.57 43.97 -5.58
N MET A 164 1.14 43.52 -6.70
CA MET A 164 2.58 43.30 -6.80
C MET A 164 3.34 44.60 -6.77
N THR A 165 4.25 44.72 -5.82
CA THR A 165 5.14 45.90 -5.63
C THR A 165 6.61 45.52 -5.56
N TRP A 166 6.91 44.23 -5.35
CA TRP A 166 8.26 43.67 -5.33
C TRP A 166 8.59 42.99 -6.64
N PHE A 167 9.76 43.30 -7.20
CA PHE A 167 10.24 42.77 -8.48
C PHE A 167 11.66 42.26 -8.31
N PHE A 168 11.80 40.98 -7.98
CA PHE A 168 13.08 40.32 -7.83
C PHE A 168 13.30 39.37 -9.00
N ASP A 169 14.46 39.49 -9.66
CA ASP A 169 14.74 38.71 -10.87
C ASP A 169 15.42 37.39 -10.56
N ASP A 170 16.00 37.19 -9.38
CA ASP A 170 16.83 36.05 -9.02
C ASP A 170 16.71 35.70 -7.53
N ALA A 171 16.57 34.42 -7.21
CA ALA A 171 16.52 33.86 -5.85
C ALA A 171 17.31 32.56 -5.80
N PRO A 172 18.66 32.65 -5.67
CA PRO A 172 19.51 31.46 -5.65
C PRO A 172 19.42 30.72 -4.29
N ASP A 173 19.52 29.39 -4.32
CA ASP A 173 19.73 28.51 -3.18
C ASP A 173 18.77 28.74 -2.00
N GLY A 174 17.49 28.39 -2.16
CA GLY A 174 16.52 28.58 -1.08
C GLY A 174 15.22 27.81 -1.21
N ASN A 175 14.35 28.01 -0.21
CA ASN A 175 12.92 27.72 -0.33
C ASN A 175 12.28 28.94 -1.02
N ILE A 176 11.94 28.79 -2.29
CA ILE A 176 11.58 29.89 -3.18
C ILE A 176 10.12 29.81 -3.61
N ALA A 177 9.56 30.96 -3.99
CA ALA A 177 8.29 31.06 -4.68
C ALA A 177 8.39 31.98 -5.89
N LEU A 178 7.74 31.61 -6.96
CA LEU A 178 7.70 32.32 -8.23
C LEU A 178 6.32 32.95 -8.41
N THR A 179 6.25 34.21 -8.77
CA THR A 179 4.99 34.94 -8.90
C THR A 179 4.91 35.66 -10.24
N GLY A 180 3.81 35.48 -10.95
CA GLY A 180 3.55 36.14 -12.24
C GLY A 180 2.19 36.83 -12.27
N GLU A 181 2.14 38.15 -12.48
CA GLU A 181 0.89 38.88 -12.76
C GLU A 181 0.41 38.56 -14.17
N ILE A 182 -0.79 38.00 -14.29
CA ILE A 182 -1.38 37.55 -15.56
C ILE A 182 -2.06 38.73 -16.26
N VAL A 183 -1.80 38.89 -17.55
CA VAL A 183 -2.62 39.74 -18.42
C VAL A 183 -3.96 39.04 -18.64
N ILE A 184 -5.02 39.47 -17.96
CA ILE A 184 -6.33 38.87 -18.10
C ILE A 184 -6.94 39.32 -19.43
N PRO A 185 -7.25 38.39 -20.39
CA PRO A 185 -7.94 38.77 -21.63
C PRO A 185 -9.37 39.25 -21.36
N GLY A 186 -9.96 40.01 -22.27
CA GLY A 186 -11.32 40.54 -22.08
C GLY A 186 -12.39 39.47 -21.91
N GLU A 187 -12.16 38.26 -22.44
CA GLU A 187 -13.03 37.08 -22.30
C GLU A 187 -12.71 36.28 -21.01
N GLY A 188 -11.68 36.62 -20.25
CA GLY A 188 -11.29 35.97 -19.03
C GLY A 188 -10.59 34.61 -19.20
N GLU A 189 -10.32 34.18 -20.44
CA GLU A 189 -9.75 32.86 -20.74
C GLU A 189 -8.24 32.92 -20.97
N PHE A 190 -7.49 32.06 -20.30
CA PHE A 190 -6.06 31.90 -20.51
C PHE A 190 -5.59 30.50 -20.09
N ILE A 191 -4.36 30.15 -20.49
CA ILE A 191 -3.75 28.84 -20.21
C ILE A 191 -2.42 29.06 -19.49
N LEU A 192 -2.20 28.39 -18.38
CA LEU A 192 -0.90 28.23 -17.75
C LEU A 192 -0.29 26.91 -18.22
N ALA A 193 0.99 26.94 -18.61
CA ALA A 193 1.77 25.80 -19.01
C ALA A 193 3.00 25.67 -18.11
N LEU A 194 3.05 24.58 -17.33
CA LEU A 194 4.18 24.22 -16.48
C LEU A 194 4.97 23.11 -17.19
N GLY A 195 6.08 23.48 -17.82
CA GLY A 195 6.94 22.55 -18.57
C GLY A 195 8.16 22.13 -17.76
N PHE A 196 8.63 20.91 -17.99
CA PHE A 196 9.79 20.32 -17.36
C PHE A 196 10.87 19.97 -18.39
N GLY A 197 12.14 19.97 -17.95
CA GLY A 197 13.28 19.60 -18.75
C GLY A 197 14.56 19.55 -17.93
N ARG A 198 15.67 19.23 -18.60
CA ARG A 198 17.01 19.15 -17.99
C ARG A 198 17.63 20.53 -17.74
N ASP A 199 17.18 21.52 -18.50
CA ASP A 199 17.64 22.90 -18.46
C ASP A 199 16.51 23.88 -18.83
N ALA A 200 16.77 25.19 -18.70
CA ALA A 200 15.80 26.23 -18.97
C ALA A 200 15.35 26.30 -20.44
N GLU A 201 16.23 25.96 -21.39
CA GLU A 201 15.88 25.97 -22.81
C GLU A 201 14.91 24.82 -23.12
N GLU A 202 15.15 23.63 -22.57
CA GLU A 202 14.24 22.49 -22.73
C GLU A 202 12.89 22.71 -22.03
N ALA A 203 12.90 23.09 -20.74
CA ALA A 203 11.67 23.36 -19.99
C ALA A 203 10.83 24.49 -20.65
N GLY A 204 11.49 25.59 -21.06
CA GLY A 204 10.83 26.68 -21.77
C GLY A 204 10.30 26.26 -23.12
N GLN A 205 11.02 25.43 -23.88
CA GLN A 205 10.57 24.87 -25.18
C GLN A 205 9.36 23.97 -25.01
N GLN A 206 9.33 23.11 -23.96
CA GLN A 206 8.18 22.26 -23.65
C GLN A 206 6.93 23.12 -23.38
N ALA A 207 7.04 24.10 -22.46
CA ALA A 207 5.93 24.98 -22.11
C ALA A 207 5.43 25.79 -23.32
N LEU A 208 6.34 26.42 -24.09
CA LEU A 208 5.98 27.21 -25.25
C LEU A 208 5.31 26.37 -26.35
N SER A 209 5.86 25.17 -26.63
CA SER A 209 5.28 24.28 -27.65
C SER A 209 3.86 23.80 -27.27
N ALA A 210 3.61 23.60 -25.98
CA ALA A 210 2.28 23.22 -25.50
C ALA A 210 1.28 24.37 -25.62
N LEU A 211 1.71 25.64 -25.40
CA LEU A 211 0.84 26.82 -25.58
C LEU A 211 0.55 27.17 -27.05
N VAL A 212 1.47 26.85 -27.96
CA VAL A 212 1.25 27.05 -29.41
C VAL A 212 0.24 26.04 -29.98
N GLN A 213 0.17 24.86 -29.42
CA GLN A 213 -0.82 23.84 -29.76
C GLN A 213 -2.21 24.25 -29.26
N PRO A 214 -3.27 24.20 -30.05
CA PRO A 214 -4.62 24.42 -29.53
C PRO A 214 -4.94 23.48 -28.35
N PHE A 215 -5.45 24.02 -27.26
CA PHE A 215 -5.78 23.25 -26.05
C PHE A 215 -6.81 22.13 -26.34
N ASP A 216 -7.78 22.43 -27.23
CA ASP A 216 -8.81 21.46 -27.65
C ASP A 216 -8.22 20.20 -28.28
N ASP A 217 -7.11 20.31 -29.01
CA ASP A 217 -6.42 19.16 -29.58
C ASP A 217 -5.74 18.30 -28.49
N SER A 218 -5.20 18.95 -27.46
CA SER A 218 -4.53 18.30 -26.36
C SER A 218 -5.53 17.59 -25.44
N ILE A 219 -6.62 18.27 -25.07
CA ILE A 219 -7.65 17.67 -24.22
C ILE A 219 -8.40 16.54 -24.94
N THR A 220 -8.69 16.69 -26.23
CA THR A 220 -9.32 15.63 -27.03
C THR A 220 -8.47 14.37 -27.03
N LYS A 221 -7.16 14.51 -27.26
CA LYS A 221 -6.24 13.36 -27.21
C LYS A 221 -6.15 12.77 -25.81
N TYR A 222 -6.03 13.61 -24.76
CA TYR A 222 -5.99 13.16 -23.38
C TYR A 222 -7.21 12.33 -22.98
N VAL A 223 -8.39 12.84 -23.30
CA VAL A 223 -9.67 12.15 -23.04
C VAL A 223 -9.76 10.85 -23.82
N GLN A 224 -9.34 10.84 -25.10
CA GLN A 224 -9.38 9.64 -25.93
C GLN A 224 -8.48 8.52 -25.38
N GLU A 225 -7.26 8.85 -24.93
CA GLU A 225 -6.35 7.86 -24.33
C GLU A 225 -6.98 7.21 -23.08
N TRP A 226 -7.64 7.99 -22.23
CA TRP A 226 -8.33 7.47 -21.05
C TRP A 226 -9.57 6.65 -21.41
N GLN A 227 -10.36 7.08 -22.40
CA GLN A 227 -11.51 6.32 -22.90
C GLN A 227 -11.08 4.98 -23.49
N ASP A 228 -9.99 4.96 -24.26
CA ASP A 228 -9.42 3.75 -24.84
C ASP A 228 -8.95 2.79 -23.73
N TYR A 229 -8.34 3.29 -22.66
CA TYR A 229 -7.96 2.49 -21.51
C TYR A 229 -9.19 1.91 -20.80
N GLN A 230 -10.16 2.75 -20.47
CA GLN A 230 -11.37 2.35 -19.75
C GLN A 230 -12.25 1.37 -20.57
N THR A 231 -12.22 1.45 -21.88
CA THR A 231 -12.97 0.53 -22.76
C THR A 231 -12.37 -0.88 -22.73
N ARG A 232 -11.08 -1.03 -22.45
CA ARG A 232 -10.44 -2.34 -22.28
C ARG A 232 -10.72 -2.98 -20.93
N CYS A 233 -11.11 -2.20 -19.93
CA CYS A 233 -11.48 -2.73 -18.62
C CYS A 233 -12.84 -3.43 -18.67
N GLU A 234 -13.00 -4.47 -17.86
CA GLU A 234 -14.28 -5.15 -17.66
C GLU A 234 -15.39 -4.14 -17.28
N PRO A 235 -16.60 -4.29 -17.81
CA PRO A 235 -17.71 -3.37 -17.51
C PRO A 235 -18.32 -3.68 -16.13
N LEU A 236 -17.66 -3.23 -15.07
CA LEU A 236 -18.08 -3.43 -13.69
C LEU A 236 -18.75 -2.19 -13.07
N ASP A 237 -19.27 -1.30 -13.91
CA ASP A 237 -19.89 -0.05 -13.49
C ASP A 237 -21.11 -0.32 -12.58
N THR A 238 -21.16 0.33 -11.43
CA THR A 238 -22.20 0.11 -10.41
C THR A 238 -23.45 0.99 -10.59
N GLY A 239 -23.40 1.98 -11.47
CA GLY A 239 -24.54 2.69 -12.07
C GLY A 239 -25.38 3.59 -11.18
N ALA A 240 -25.05 3.82 -9.91
CA ALA A 240 -25.95 4.47 -8.95
C ALA A 240 -25.45 5.83 -8.38
N SER A 241 -24.23 6.28 -8.70
CA SER A 241 -23.63 7.49 -8.14
C SER A 241 -23.26 8.48 -9.24
N GLU A 242 -23.20 9.78 -8.90
CA GLU A 242 -22.61 10.81 -9.79
C GLU A 242 -21.15 10.53 -10.08
N VAL A 243 -20.41 9.94 -9.12
CA VAL A 243 -19.04 9.49 -9.27
C VAL A 243 -19.02 7.99 -9.57
N ASN A 244 -18.37 7.61 -10.66
CA ASN A 244 -18.15 6.21 -10.99
C ASN A 244 -16.88 5.70 -10.29
N HIS A 245 -17.01 5.24 -9.04
CA HIS A 245 -15.89 4.82 -8.20
C HIS A 245 -15.06 3.68 -8.80
N TYR A 246 -15.68 2.78 -9.57
CA TYR A 246 -14.94 1.73 -10.28
C TYR A 246 -14.00 2.33 -11.34
N ARG A 247 -14.50 3.28 -12.15
CA ARG A 247 -13.70 3.95 -13.19
C ARG A 247 -12.62 4.84 -12.58
N VAL A 248 -12.94 5.54 -11.48
CA VAL A 248 -11.94 6.30 -10.71
C VAL A 248 -10.85 5.36 -10.18
N SER A 249 -11.23 4.24 -9.56
CA SER A 249 -10.25 3.31 -8.97
C SER A 249 -9.33 2.70 -10.03
N THR A 250 -9.87 2.27 -11.19
CA THR A 250 -9.04 1.75 -12.28
C THR A 250 -8.14 2.81 -12.90
N ALA A 251 -8.61 4.06 -13.02
CA ALA A 251 -7.79 5.18 -13.48
C ALA A 251 -6.66 5.51 -12.51
N LEU A 252 -6.92 5.47 -11.19
CA LEU A 252 -5.92 5.75 -10.17
C LEU A 252 -4.80 4.71 -10.13
N LEU A 253 -5.12 3.41 -10.21
CA LEU A 253 -4.09 2.38 -10.33
C LEU A 253 -3.17 2.63 -11.52
N LYS A 254 -3.76 3.04 -12.67
CA LYS A 254 -2.98 3.38 -13.86
C LYS A 254 -2.23 4.71 -13.73
N THR A 255 -2.78 5.69 -13.01
CA THR A 255 -2.13 6.97 -12.74
C THR A 255 -0.90 6.79 -11.84
N CYS A 256 -0.96 5.92 -10.83
CA CYS A 256 0.13 5.69 -9.87
C CYS A 256 1.21 4.73 -10.39
N GLU A 257 1.08 4.24 -11.63
CA GLU A 257 2.10 3.42 -12.30
C GLU A 257 3.20 4.29 -12.92
N SER A 258 4.45 3.88 -12.72
CA SER A 258 5.61 4.47 -13.41
C SER A 258 5.57 4.21 -14.91
N LYS A 259 5.95 5.19 -15.72
CA LYS A 259 6.02 5.07 -17.19
C LYS A 259 7.33 4.51 -17.69
N ASP A 260 8.42 4.75 -16.98
CA ASP A 260 9.76 4.28 -17.34
C ASP A 260 10.08 2.91 -16.72
N ILE A 261 9.38 2.55 -15.64
CA ILE A 261 9.53 1.27 -14.93
C ILE A 261 8.15 0.61 -14.88
N PRO A 262 7.70 -0.01 -15.98
CA PRO A 262 6.35 -0.57 -16.07
C PRO A 262 6.08 -1.60 -14.98
N GLY A 263 4.92 -1.52 -14.35
CA GLY A 263 4.50 -2.37 -13.24
C GLY A 263 4.92 -1.88 -11.86
N GLY A 264 5.79 -0.87 -11.73
CA GLY A 264 6.04 -0.18 -10.47
C GLY A 264 4.89 0.78 -10.15
N ILE A 265 4.13 0.54 -9.10
CA ILE A 265 2.99 1.36 -8.65
C ILE A 265 3.29 1.85 -7.23
N ILE A 266 3.27 3.16 -7.00
CA ILE A 266 3.45 3.71 -5.65
C ILE A 266 2.20 3.52 -4.80
N ALA A 267 2.35 3.42 -3.48
CA ALA A 267 1.24 3.19 -2.55
C ALA A 267 0.24 4.37 -2.53
N SER A 268 0.73 5.59 -2.67
CA SER A 268 -0.10 6.80 -2.77
C SER A 268 0.70 7.98 -3.33
N PRO A 269 0.10 8.85 -4.14
CA PRO A 269 0.66 10.17 -4.47
C PRO A 269 0.35 11.18 -3.36
N SER A 270 0.48 10.80 -2.10
CA SER A 270 0.18 11.62 -0.93
C SER A 270 1.15 11.32 0.19
N ILE A 271 1.53 12.34 0.95
CA ILE A 271 2.26 12.19 2.20
C ILE A 271 1.23 12.31 3.34
N PRO A 272 1.02 11.25 4.15
CA PRO A 272 0.10 11.31 5.26
C PRO A 272 0.44 12.48 6.18
N TRP A 273 -0.56 13.30 6.52
CA TRP A 273 -0.39 14.53 7.32
C TRP A 273 0.68 15.47 6.77
N GLY A 274 0.83 15.56 5.44
CA GLY A 274 1.89 16.28 4.75
C GLY A 274 2.03 17.75 5.17
N PHE A 275 0.91 18.43 5.47
CA PHE A 275 0.91 19.80 5.95
C PHE A 275 1.64 20.01 7.29
N SER A 276 1.88 18.94 8.07
CA SER A 276 2.64 18.94 9.33
C SER A 276 4.06 18.38 9.19
N LYS A 277 4.44 17.86 8.02
CA LYS A 277 5.74 17.25 7.74
C LYS A 277 6.74 18.27 7.18
N GLY A 278 8.01 18.07 7.49
CA GLY A 278 9.11 18.86 6.95
C GLY A 278 9.67 18.28 5.66
N ASP A 279 10.67 18.97 5.10
CA ASP A 279 11.38 18.55 3.88
C ASP A 279 12.20 17.27 4.07
N ASP A 280 12.35 16.79 5.30
CA ASP A 280 13.11 15.57 5.62
C ASP A 280 12.29 14.28 5.35
N ASP A 281 10.97 14.38 5.21
CA ASP A 281 10.10 13.25 4.89
C ASP A 281 10.02 13.06 3.37
N LEU A 282 11.06 12.44 2.80
CA LEU A 282 11.23 12.29 1.37
C LEU A 282 10.38 11.17 0.76
N GLY A 283 10.12 10.11 1.53
CA GLY A 283 9.43 8.92 1.04
C GLY A 283 7.91 9.07 1.11
N GLY A 284 7.38 9.32 2.29
CA GLY A 284 5.95 9.25 2.52
C GLY A 284 5.39 7.95 1.98
N TYR A 285 4.35 8.01 1.15
CA TYR A 285 3.79 6.86 0.44
C TYR A 285 4.13 6.85 -1.06
N HIS A 286 5.10 7.66 -1.50
CA HIS A 286 5.67 7.63 -2.85
C HIS A 286 6.57 6.41 -3.09
N LEU A 287 6.48 5.40 -2.24
CA LEU A 287 7.25 4.17 -2.26
C LEU A 287 6.40 2.98 -2.74
N VAL A 288 7.06 1.90 -3.03
CA VAL A 288 6.47 0.65 -3.47
C VAL A 288 6.54 -0.38 -2.35
N TRP A 289 5.39 -0.92 -1.93
CA TRP A 289 5.28 -2.09 -1.06
C TRP A 289 4.91 -3.31 -1.90
N THR A 290 5.56 -4.43 -1.67
CA THR A 290 5.31 -5.66 -2.43
C THR A 290 3.87 -6.15 -2.26
N ARG A 291 3.30 -6.04 -1.06
CA ARG A 291 1.90 -6.37 -0.80
C ARG A 291 0.96 -5.51 -1.64
N ASP A 292 1.13 -4.19 -1.61
CA ASP A 292 0.32 -3.23 -2.38
C ASP A 292 0.40 -3.50 -3.87
N GLN A 293 1.60 -3.85 -4.38
CA GLN A 293 1.83 -4.25 -5.77
C GLN A 293 0.97 -5.45 -6.16
N VAL A 294 0.97 -6.50 -5.34
CA VAL A 294 0.22 -7.73 -5.64
C VAL A 294 -1.29 -7.50 -5.49
N GLU A 295 -1.71 -6.72 -4.50
CA GLU A 295 -3.10 -6.33 -4.34
C GLU A 295 -3.59 -5.48 -5.54
N GLY A 296 -2.76 -4.51 -5.98
CA GLY A 296 -2.98 -3.74 -7.20
C GLY A 296 -3.06 -4.60 -8.45
N ALA A 297 -2.12 -5.54 -8.63
CA ALA A 297 -2.14 -6.48 -9.75
C ALA A 297 -3.38 -7.39 -9.73
N GLY A 298 -3.82 -7.82 -8.55
CA GLY A 298 -5.08 -8.55 -8.35
C GLY A 298 -6.29 -7.74 -8.83
N ALA A 299 -6.30 -6.43 -8.55
CA ALA A 299 -7.33 -5.53 -9.03
C ALA A 299 -7.28 -5.30 -10.54
N LEU A 300 -6.08 -5.17 -11.14
CA LEU A 300 -5.91 -5.13 -12.59
C LEU A 300 -6.47 -6.41 -13.25
N LEU A 301 -6.17 -7.59 -12.69
CA LEU A 301 -6.76 -8.86 -13.14
C LEU A 301 -8.29 -8.86 -13.00
N ALA A 302 -8.82 -8.36 -11.89
CA ALA A 302 -10.26 -8.25 -11.66
C ALA A 302 -10.93 -7.30 -12.67
N ALA A 303 -10.23 -6.24 -13.06
CA ALA A 303 -10.66 -5.31 -14.10
C ALA A 303 -10.39 -5.80 -15.53
N GLY A 304 -9.77 -6.99 -15.72
CA GLY A 304 -9.46 -7.55 -17.04
C GLY A 304 -8.15 -7.07 -17.67
N ASP A 305 -7.38 -6.22 -16.99
CA ASP A 305 -6.06 -5.77 -17.44
C ASP A 305 -4.96 -6.78 -17.07
N VAL A 306 -4.99 -7.92 -17.77
CA VAL A 306 -3.99 -8.99 -17.59
C VAL A 306 -2.58 -8.52 -17.95
N ALA A 307 -2.46 -7.59 -18.92
CA ALA A 307 -1.17 -7.07 -19.33
C ALA A 307 -0.54 -6.19 -18.25
N GLY A 308 -1.33 -5.33 -17.59
CA GLY A 308 -0.87 -4.54 -16.45
C GLY A 308 -0.42 -5.42 -15.29
N ALA A 309 -1.22 -6.42 -14.91
CA ALA A 309 -0.83 -7.37 -13.86
C ALA A 309 0.44 -8.17 -14.21
N TYR A 310 0.63 -8.52 -15.48
CA TYR A 310 1.87 -9.14 -15.95
C TYR A 310 3.08 -8.22 -15.77
N GLN A 311 2.98 -6.92 -16.07
CA GLN A 311 4.07 -5.97 -15.85
C GLN A 311 4.42 -5.85 -14.36
N VAL A 312 3.44 -5.85 -13.46
CA VAL A 312 3.69 -5.89 -12.02
C VAL A 312 4.48 -7.15 -11.62
N LEU A 313 4.13 -8.32 -12.14
CA LEU A 313 4.90 -9.53 -11.86
C LEU A 313 6.33 -9.45 -12.40
N VAL A 314 6.54 -8.89 -13.60
CA VAL A 314 7.89 -8.66 -14.16
C VAL A 314 8.70 -7.71 -13.27
N TYR A 315 8.08 -6.63 -12.80
CA TYR A 315 8.68 -5.69 -11.86
C TYR A 315 9.11 -6.40 -10.56
N LEU A 316 8.20 -7.16 -9.95
CA LEU A 316 8.50 -7.91 -8.72
C LEU A 316 9.62 -8.94 -8.91
N ILE A 317 9.66 -9.67 -10.03
CA ILE A 317 10.77 -10.59 -10.31
C ILE A 317 12.11 -9.84 -10.43
N SER A 318 12.10 -8.64 -11.00
CA SER A 318 13.32 -7.83 -11.17
C SER A 318 13.82 -7.17 -9.89
N THR A 319 12.94 -6.98 -8.90
CA THR A 319 13.28 -6.36 -7.61
C THR A 319 13.42 -7.38 -6.48
N GLN A 320 13.32 -8.69 -6.77
CA GLN A 320 13.50 -9.75 -5.78
C GLN A 320 14.94 -9.79 -5.25
N GLU A 321 15.09 -9.79 -3.93
CA GLU A 321 16.39 -9.93 -3.29
C GLU A 321 17.06 -11.28 -3.60
N PRO A 322 18.39 -11.37 -3.56
CA PRO A 322 19.12 -12.57 -3.95
C PRO A 322 18.72 -13.85 -3.20
N ASP A 323 18.32 -13.72 -1.93
CA ASP A 323 17.88 -14.84 -1.08
C ASP A 323 16.40 -15.21 -1.24
N GLY A 324 15.63 -14.40 -1.97
CA GLY A 324 14.27 -14.70 -2.38
C GLY A 324 13.18 -13.87 -1.75
N HIS A 325 13.47 -13.01 -0.77
CA HIS A 325 12.48 -12.10 -0.17
C HIS A 325 12.39 -10.75 -0.93
N TRP A 326 11.57 -9.86 -0.44
CA TRP A 326 11.50 -8.43 -0.77
C TRP A 326 11.65 -7.62 0.50
N ALA A 327 12.31 -6.46 0.40
CA ALA A 327 12.34 -5.47 1.48
C ALA A 327 10.93 -4.93 1.75
N GLN A 328 10.69 -4.47 2.97
CA GLN A 328 9.42 -3.89 3.42
C GLN A 328 8.86 -2.87 2.42
N ASN A 329 9.69 -1.96 1.92
CA ASN A 329 9.36 -1.07 0.82
C ASN A 329 10.62 -0.62 0.08
N MET A 330 10.43 -0.06 -1.11
CA MET A 330 11.53 0.37 -1.97
C MET A 330 11.11 1.57 -2.84
N TRP A 331 12.11 2.29 -3.34
CA TRP A 331 11.91 3.23 -4.43
C TRP A 331 11.53 2.49 -5.71
N LEU A 332 11.03 3.21 -6.71
CA LEU A 332 10.59 2.59 -7.98
C LEU A 332 11.67 1.77 -8.67
N GLU A 333 12.93 2.14 -8.58
CA GLU A 333 14.05 1.40 -9.15
C GLU A 333 14.48 0.17 -8.33
N GLY A 334 13.79 -0.12 -7.23
CA GLY A 334 14.01 -1.31 -6.40
C GLY A 334 15.02 -1.13 -5.25
N THR A 335 15.55 0.08 -5.02
CA THR A 335 16.40 0.34 -3.86
C THR A 335 15.56 0.30 -2.58
N PRO A 336 15.88 -0.58 -1.60
CA PRO A 336 15.15 -0.61 -0.34
C PRO A 336 15.21 0.73 0.40
N TYR A 337 14.05 1.18 0.91
CA TYR A 337 13.96 2.34 1.80
C TYR A 337 13.93 1.90 3.26
N TRP A 338 12.99 1.01 3.62
CA TRP A 338 13.01 0.27 4.87
C TRP A 338 13.30 -1.20 4.60
N THR A 339 14.17 -1.79 5.43
CA THR A 339 14.68 -3.14 5.23
C THR A 339 14.02 -4.16 6.16
N GLY A 340 12.90 -3.83 6.78
CA GLY A 340 12.06 -4.78 7.50
C GLY A 340 11.65 -5.94 6.61
N ILE A 341 11.29 -7.07 7.19
CA ILE A 341 10.88 -8.26 6.44
C ILE A 341 9.49 -8.67 6.88
N GLN A 342 8.58 -8.71 5.92
CA GLN A 342 7.22 -9.19 6.07
C GLN A 342 7.06 -10.47 5.25
N MET A 343 6.72 -11.57 5.91
CA MET A 343 6.66 -12.88 5.24
C MET A 343 5.50 -12.96 4.23
N ASP A 344 4.42 -12.21 4.43
CA ASP A 344 3.34 -12.09 3.46
C ASP A 344 3.80 -11.40 2.17
N GLU A 345 4.71 -10.41 2.23
CA GLU A 345 5.30 -9.78 1.05
C GLU A 345 6.20 -10.72 0.24
N THR A 346 6.77 -11.73 0.89
CA THR A 346 7.49 -12.80 0.19
C THR A 346 6.52 -13.82 -0.44
N ALA A 347 5.37 -14.03 0.16
CA ALA A 347 4.37 -15.00 -0.27
C ALA A 347 3.46 -14.47 -1.40
N PHE A 348 3.06 -13.21 -1.36
CA PHE A 348 2.13 -12.60 -2.33
C PHE A 348 2.59 -12.70 -3.80
N PRO A 349 3.87 -12.48 -4.18
CA PRO A 349 4.32 -12.63 -5.57
C PRO A 349 4.12 -14.04 -6.13
N ILE A 350 4.17 -15.08 -5.30
CA ILE A 350 3.86 -16.46 -5.69
C ILE A 350 2.36 -16.58 -6.06
N LEU A 351 1.48 -15.97 -5.26
CA LEU A 351 0.04 -15.97 -5.52
C LEU A 351 -0.31 -15.18 -6.79
N LEU A 352 0.38 -14.06 -7.06
CA LEU A 352 0.23 -13.33 -8.31
C LEU A 352 0.66 -14.14 -9.52
N ALA A 353 1.80 -14.84 -9.43
CA ALA A 353 2.26 -15.73 -10.49
C ALA A 353 1.22 -16.82 -10.77
N ASP A 354 0.63 -17.45 -9.73
CA ASP A 354 -0.43 -18.44 -9.87
C ASP A 354 -1.72 -17.85 -10.47
N ALA A 355 -2.13 -16.66 -10.04
CA ALA A 355 -3.30 -15.98 -10.59
C ALA A 355 -3.13 -15.69 -12.08
N LEU A 356 -1.96 -15.19 -12.50
CA LEU A 356 -1.62 -14.98 -13.91
C LEU A 356 -1.54 -16.30 -14.69
N ARG A 357 -0.97 -17.36 -14.10
CA ARG A 357 -0.97 -18.71 -14.70
C ARG A 357 -2.39 -19.18 -15.00
N ARG A 358 -3.30 -19.07 -14.04
CA ARG A 358 -4.71 -19.44 -14.19
C ARG A 358 -5.47 -18.57 -15.20
N ALA A 359 -5.05 -17.31 -15.35
CA ALA A 359 -5.58 -16.39 -16.36
C ALA A 359 -4.93 -16.54 -17.75
N ASN A 360 -4.01 -17.50 -17.93
CA ASN A 360 -3.16 -17.64 -19.14
C ASN A 360 -2.35 -16.37 -19.46
N GLY A 361 -2.02 -15.58 -18.44
CA GLY A 361 -1.35 -14.28 -18.56
C GLY A 361 0.18 -14.34 -18.52
N LEU A 362 0.81 -15.48 -18.23
CA LEU A 362 2.28 -15.58 -18.11
C LEU A 362 3.01 -15.58 -19.47
N GLY A 363 2.33 -15.90 -20.58
CA GLY A 363 2.96 -15.96 -21.90
C GLY A 363 4.16 -16.91 -21.94
N ARG A 364 5.36 -16.34 -22.17
CA ARG A 364 6.64 -17.08 -22.20
C ARG A 364 7.51 -16.84 -20.97
N LEU A 365 7.03 -16.12 -19.98
CA LEU A 365 7.78 -15.81 -18.76
C LEU A 365 7.99 -17.08 -17.95
N ASN A 366 9.26 -17.41 -17.69
CA ASN A 366 9.61 -18.48 -16.77
C ASN A 366 9.64 -17.92 -15.34
N VAL A 367 8.57 -18.10 -14.59
CA VAL A 367 8.44 -17.60 -13.22
C VAL A 367 9.05 -18.51 -12.16
N TRP A 368 9.31 -19.80 -12.51
CA TRP A 368 9.73 -20.80 -11.54
C TRP A 368 11.01 -20.43 -10.76
N PRO A 369 12.07 -19.89 -11.35
CA PRO A 369 13.24 -19.49 -10.58
C PRO A 369 12.94 -18.48 -9.47
N ALA A 370 12.07 -17.50 -9.71
CA ALA A 370 11.67 -16.51 -8.71
C ALA A 370 10.71 -17.12 -7.66
N VAL A 371 9.70 -17.86 -8.09
CA VAL A 371 8.77 -18.59 -7.22
C VAL A 371 9.52 -19.54 -6.29
N ARG A 372 10.48 -20.30 -6.84
CA ARG A 372 11.30 -21.24 -6.05
C ARG A 372 12.14 -20.56 -4.98
N LYS A 373 12.77 -19.40 -5.31
CA LYS A 373 13.53 -18.61 -4.34
C LYS A 373 12.63 -18.10 -3.21
N ALA A 374 11.48 -17.51 -3.55
CA ALA A 374 10.52 -17.03 -2.57
C ALA A 374 9.99 -18.19 -1.69
N ALA A 375 9.63 -19.32 -2.27
CA ALA A 375 9.20 -20.50 -1.53
C ALA A 375 10.30 -21.05 -0.62
N ALA A 376 11.56 -21.08 -1.09
CA ALA A 376 12.70 -21.46 -0.26
C ALA A 376 12.89 -20.52 0.92
N TYR A 377 12.76 -19.20 0.70
CA TYR A 377 12.82 -18.21 1.77
C TYR A 377 11.73 -18.46 2.82
N LEU A 378 10.46 -18.65 2.38
CA LEU A 378 9.34 -18.95 3.27
C LEU A 378 9.61 -20.20 4.10
N VAL A 379 10.00 -21.32 3.48
CA VAL A 379 10.25 -22.58 4.21
C VAL A 379 11.42 -22.45 5.19
N CYS A 380 12.47 -21.68 4.86
CA CYS A 380 13.63 -21.50 5.72
C CYS A 380 13.35 -20.59 6.94
N ASN A 381 12.53 -19.55 6.79
CA ASN A 381 12.37 -18.50 7.79
C ASN A 381 11.00 -18.50 8.48
N GLY A 382 9.92 -18.94 7.80
CA GLY A 382 8.58 -19.05 8.37
C GLY A 382 8.44 -20.19 9.41
N PRO A 383 7.29 -20.31 10.05
CA PRO A 383 6.03 -19.57 9.89
C PRO A 383 5.91 -18.27 10.71
N VAL A 384 6.97 -17.84 11.39
CA VAL A 384 7.02 -16.60 12.15
C VAL A 384 7.41 -15.47 11.20
N THR A 385 6.65 -14.38 11.22
CA THR A 385 7.03 -13.17 10.50
C THR A 385 7.86 -12.25 11.39
N PRO A 386 8.95 -11.65 10.89
CA PRO A 386 9.66 -10.61 11.61
C PRO A 386 8.85 -9.32 11.84
N GLU A 387 7.94 -9.00 10.91
CA GLU A 387 6.95 -7.92 11.03
C GLU A 387 5.62 -8.40 10.47
N ASP A 388 4.51 -7.98 11.10
CA ASP A 388 3.17 -8.23 10.58
C ASP A 388 2.84 -7.28 9.41
N ARG A 389 1.69 -7.47 8.76
CA ARG A 389 1.26 -6.62 7.63
C ARG A 389 1.10 -5.13 7.98
N TRP A 390 1.11 -4.80 9.25
CA TRP A 390 1.04 -3.43 9.76
C TRP A 390 2.42 -2.84 10.07
N GLU A 391 3.50 -3.58 9.75
CA GLU A 391 4.90 -3.15 9.90
C GLU A 391 5.31 -2.95 11.36
N GLU A 392 4.74 -3.74 12.27
CA GLU A 392 4.88 -3.48 13.69
C GLU A 392 5.55 -4.61 14.47
N ASP A 393 5.00 -5.83 14.43
CA ASP A 393 5.34 -6.85 15.40
C ASP A 393 5.81 -8.17 14.76
N ALA A 394 6.77 -8.83 15.43
CA ALA A 394 7.20 -10.18 15.11
C ALA A 394 6.31 -11.22 15.79
N GLY A 395 6.00 -12.32 15.10
CA GLY A 395 5.24 -13.42 15.67
C GLY A 395 4.44 -14.26 14.68
N TYR A 396 3.49 -15.03 15.22
CA TYR A 396 2.50 -15.76 14.44
C TYR A 396 1.30 -14.88 14.18
N SER A 397 1.13 -14.43 12.94
CA SER A 397 -0.02 -13.63 12.49
C SER A 397 -0.99 -14.51 11.70
N PRO A 398 -2.30 -14.53 12.02
CA PRO A 398 -3.30 -15.25 11.23
C PRO A 398 -3.33 -14.83 9.76
N PHE A 399 -3.11 -13.54 9.48
CA PHE A 399 -3.03 -13.02 8.11
C PHE A 399 -1.84 -13.59 7.37
N THR A 400 -0.64 -13.41 7.91
CA THR A 400 0.60 -13.87 7.28
C THR A 400 0.58 -15.38 7.06
N LEU A 401 0.17 -16.17 8.08
CA LEU A 401 0.03 -17.62 7.97
C LEU A 401 -0.93 -18.04 6.85
N ALA A 402 -2.04 -17.31 6.66
CA ALA A 402 -2.99 -17.62 5.59
C ALA A 402 -2.35 -17.44 4.21
N VAL A 403 -1.61 -16.33 4.02
CA VAL A 403 -0.94 -16.00 2.75
C VAL A 403 0.21 -16.99 2.48
N GLU A 404 1.06 -17.26 3.49
CA GLU A 404 2.17 -18.22 3.37
C GLU A 404 1.69 -19.62 2.97
N VAL A 405 0.69 -20.16 3.67
CA VAL A 405 0.14 -21.50 3.39
C VAL A 405 -0.43 -21.55 1.97
N ALA A 406 -1.16 -20.53 1.54
CA ALA A 406 -1.70 -20.45 0.18
C ALA A 406 -0.58 -20.39 -0.87
N ALA A 407 0.46 -19.60 -0.61
CA ALA A 407 1.61 -19.44 -1.50
C ALA A 407 2.42 -20.74 -1.65
N LEU A 408 2.64 -21.48 -0.54
CA LEU A 408 3.35 -22.77 -0.59
C LEU A 408 2.60 -23.80 -1.43
N LEU A 409 1.26 -23.83 -1.37
CA LEU A 409 0.46 -24.70 -2.22
C LEU A 409 0.52 -24.29 -3.69
N ALA A 410 0.50 -23.00 -3.98
CA ALA A 410 0.67 -22.50 -5.34
C ALA A 410 2.08 -22.82 -5.89
N ALA A 411 3.13 -22.63 -5.07
CA ALA A 411 4.50 -22.98 -5.41
C ALA A 411 4.66 -24.49 -5.67
N ALA A 412 3.95 -25.34 -4.93
CA ALA A 412 3.95 -26.77 -5.14
C ALA A 412 3.38 -27.17 -6.52
N ASP A 413 2.33 -26.47 -6.99
CA ASP A 413 1.80 -26.71 -8.33
C ASP A 413 2.81 -26.30 -9.42
N PHE A 414 3.53 -25.20 -9.24
CA PHE A 414 4.66 -24.84 -10.12
C PHE A 414 5.77 -25.89 -10.08
N ALA A 415 6.15 -26.41 -8.90
CA ALA A 415 7.17 -27.45 -8.80
C ALA A 415 6.78 -28.72 -9.56
N ASP A 416 5.50 -29.15 -9.50
CA ASP A 416 5.00 -30.27 -10.30
C ASP A 416 5.08 -30.00 -11.82
N GLU A 417 4.77 -28.78 -12.27
CA GLU A 417 4.88 -28.40 -13.68
C GLU A 417 6.32 -28.41 -14.21
N TYR A 418 7.31 -28.31 -13.31
CA TYR A 418 8.73 -28.39 -13.63
C TYR A 418 9.37 -29.73 -13.27
N ASP A 419 8.56 -30.78 -13.06
CA ASP A 419 8.99 -32.14 -12.71
C ASP A 419 9.82 -32.24 -11.41
N GLU A 420 9.71 -31.23 -10.51
CA GLU A 420 10.34 -31.25 -9.19
C GLU A 420 9.42 -31.84 -8.12
N THR A 421 9.00 -33.09 -8.29
CA THR A 421 7.97 -33.76 -7.46
C THR A 421 8.34 -33.79 -5.97
N GLU A 422 9.61 -34.03 -5.61
CA GLU A 422 10.04 -34.06 -4.20
C GLU A 422 9.91 -32.67 -3.54
N THR A 423 10.26 -31.61 -4.28
CA THR A 423 10.04 -30.22 -3.86
C THR A 423 8.55 -29.92 -3.66
N ALA A 424 7.70 -30.35 -4.59
CA ALA A 424 6.25 -30.17 -4.51
C ALA A 424 5.63 -30.88 -3.28
N VAL A 425 6.09 -32.10 -2.99
CA VAL A 425 5.64 -32.86 -1.80
C VAL A 425 6.03 -32.11 -0.52
N HIS A 426 7.29 -31.67 -0.40
CA HIS A 426 7.75 -30.95 0.78
C HIS A 426 7.00 -29.63 1.01
N LEU A 427 6.74 -28.85 -0.05
CA LEU A 427 5.95 -27.62 0.03
C LEU A 427 4.53 -27.88 0.55
N ARG A 428 3.85 -28.91 0.03
CA ARG A 428 2.50 -29.29 0.49
C ARG A 428 2.51 -29.76 1.93
N GLU A 429 3.47 -30.59 2.33
CA GLU A 429 3.59 -31.07 3.71
C GLU A 429 3.85 -29.90 4.69
N THR A 430 4.72 -28.95 4.32
CA THR A 430 4.97 -27.75 5.12
C THR A 430 3.70 -26.90 5.28
N ALA A 431 2.98 -26.65 4.17
CA ALA A 431 1.70 -25.94 4.19
C ALA A 431 0.68 -26.63 5.10
N ASP A 432 0.57 -27.97 5.03
CA ASP A 432 -0.34 -28.76 5.87
C ASP A 432 0.00 -28.65 7.36
N ILE A 433 1.29 -28.73 7.67
CA ILE A 433 1.77 -28.62 9.04
C ILE A 433 1.46 -27.24 9.60
N TRP A 434 1.75 -26.19 8.86
CA TRP A 434 1.46 -24.82 9.29
C TRP A 434 -0.05 -24.60 9.44
N ASN A 435 -0.84 -25.00 8.46
CA ASN A 435 -2.31 -24.89 8.52
C ASN A 435 -2.92 -25.63 9.72
N THR A 436 -2.40 -26.81 10.06
CA THR A 436 -2.88 -27.61 11.20
C THR A 436 -2.58 -26.95 12.55
N ASN A 437 -1.52 -26.13 12.62
CA ASN A 437 -1.08 -25.51 13.87
C ASN A 437 -1.55 -24.05 14.06
N ILE A 438 -2.28 -23.46 13.10
CA ILE A 438 -2.74 -22.05 13.19
C ILE A 438 -3.46 -21.79 14.51
N GLU A 439 -4.41 -22.64 14.91
CA GLU A 439 -5.16 -22.44 16.14
C GLU A 439 -4.29 -22.59 17.40
N ARG A 440 -3.36 -23.54 17.39
CA ARG A 440 -2.41 -23.70 18.49
C ARG A 440 -1.59 -22.44 18.72
N TRP A 441 -1.24 -21.74 17.65
CA TRP A 441 -0.41 -20.55 17.70
C TRP A 441 -1.18 -19.25 17.95
N THR A 442 -2.43 -19.16 17.48
CA THR A 442 -3.12 -17.87 17.37
C THR A 442 -4.54 -17.82 17.95
N TYR A 443 -5.12 -18.96 18.33
CA TYR A 443 -6.49 -19.02 18.86
C TYR A 443 -6.49 -19.11 20.39
N VAL A 444 -6.89 -18.05 21.07
CA VAL A 444 -6.94 -17.94 22.52
C VAL A 444 -8.28 -18.39 23.06
N THR A 445 -8.27 -19.29 24.07
CA THR A 445 -9.47 -19.73 24.78
C THR A 445 -9.41 -19.36 26.26
N GLY A 446 -10.58 -19.24 26.92
CA GLY A 446 -10.69 -19.02 28.35
C GLY A 446 -10.14 -17.68 28.87
N SER A 447 -9.91 -16.71 27.98
CA SER A 447 -9.50 -15.34 28.34
C SER A 447 -10.63 -14.61 29.06
N GLU A 448 -10.33 -13.47 29.70
CA GLU A 448 -11.33 -12.59 30.27
C GLU A 448 -12.29 -12.09 29.20
N LEU A 449 -11.75 -11.68 28.06
CA LEU A 449 -12.53 -11.21 26.92
C LEU A 449 -13.48 -12.30 26.38
N ALA A 450 -13.00 -13.54 26.25
CA ALA A 450 -13.85 -14.65 25.82
C ALA A 450 -15.02 -14.89 26.81
N ARG A 451 -14.75 -14.79 28.12
CA ARG A 451 -15.80 -14.93 29.16
C ARG A 451 -16.80 -13.76 29.13
N MET A 452 -16.31 -12.51 28.93
CA MET A 452 -17.18 -11.33 28.82
C MET A 452 -18.18 -11.44 27.65
N HIS A 453 -17.74 -12.02 26.55
CA HIS A 453 -18.56 -12.18 25.35
C HIS A 453 -19.25 -13.55 25.23
N ALA A 454 -19.14 -14.41 26.25
CA ALA A 454 -19.72 -15.76 26.29
C ALA A 454 -19.37 -16.63 25.06
N ILE A 455 -18.11 -16.55 24.62
CA ILE A 455 -17.56 -17.34 23.51
C ILE A 455 -16.45 -18.27 24.00
N GLU A 456 -16.14 -19.31 23.22
CA GLU A 456 -15.06 -20.23 23.54
C GLU A 456 -13.67 -19.57 23.47
N GLY A 457 -13.44 -18.80 22.41
CA GLY A 457 -12.19 -18.13 22.13
C GLY A 457 -12.24 -17.29 20.87
N TYR A 458 -11.10 -16.74 20.46
CA TYR A 458 -10.93 -15.90 19.27
C TYR A 458 -9.48 -15.93 18.80
N TYR A 459 -9.25 -15.57 17.52
CA TYR A 459 -7.91 -15.34 16.98
C TYR A 459 -7.39 -13.99 17.46
N VAL A 460 -6.14 -13.96 17.95
CA VAL A 460 -5.43 -12.73 18.30
C VAL A 460 -4.83 -12.07 17.06
N ARG A 461 -4.44 -10.78 17.16
CA ARG A 461 -3.72 -10.08 16.09
C ARG A 461 -2.42 -10.79 15.73
N ILE A 462 -1.58 -11.01 16.73
CA ILE A 462 -0.29 -11.67 16.60
C ILE A 462 0.07 -12.35 17.92
N ALA A 463 0.68 -13.52 17.86
CA ALA A 463 1.20 -14.21 19.02
C ALA A 463 2.73 -14.26 18.99
N ALA A 464 3.37 -14.06 20.13
CA ALA A 464 4.82 -14.06 20.24
C ALA A 464 5.42 -15.41 19.77
N ALA A 465 6.63 -15.37 19.23
CA ALA A 465 7.27 -16.55 18.63
C ALA A 465 7.50 -17.70 19.63
N ASP A 466 7.62 -17.41 20.91
CA ASP A 466 7.85 -18.40 21.98
C ASP A 466 6.59 -19.22 22.36
N VAL A 467 5.40 -18.84 21.87
CA VAL A 467 4.16 -19.61 22.11
C VAL A 467 4.11 -20.95 21.36
N ALA A 468 5.08 -21.25 20.49
CA ALA A 468 5.14 -22.51 19.77
C ALA A 468 5.07 -23.74 20.67
N ASP A 469 5.64 -23.67 21.86
CA ASP A 469 5.60 -24.75 22.88
C ASP A 469 4.57 -24.53 23.98
N ALA A 470 3.93 -23.37 24.00
CA ALA A 470 2.90 -23.08 24.99
C ALA A 470 1.63 -23.92 24.73
N PRO A 471 0.89 -24.29 25.77
CA PRO A 471 -0.39 -24.97 25.59
C PRO A 471 -1.47 -24.08 24.97
N SER A 472 -1.27 -22.75 25.01
CA SER A 472 -2.17 -21.75 24.45
C SER A 472 -1.40 -20.45 24.17
N PRO A 473 -1.75 -19.69 23.12
CA PRO A 473 -1.20 -18.35 22.85
C PRO A 473 -1.71 -17.29 23.83
N TYR A 474 -2.35 -17.68 24.90
CA TYR A 474 -2.84 -16.79 25.95
C TYR A 474 -1.74 -15.96 26.59
N TYR A 475 -0.55 -16.51 26.71
CA TYR A 475 0.58 -15.91 27.40
C TYR A 475 1.49 -15.16 26.42
N GLY A 476 2.07 -14.09 26.88
CA GLY A 476 3.00 -13.26 26.12
C GLY A 476 2.54 -11.81 26.02
N PHE A 477 3.49 -10.93 25.75
CA PHE A 477 3.27 -9.51 25.55
C PHE A 477 3.69 -9.13 24.13
N VAL A 478 2.96 -8.22 23.54
CA VAL A 478 3.30 -7.61 22.24
C VAL A 478 3.54 -6.13 22.43
N PRO A 479 4.51 -5.53 21.74
CA PRO A 479 4.66 -4.08 21.69
C PRO A 479 3.45 -3.47 20.99
N ILE A 480 3.17 -2.21 21.29
CA ILE A 480 2.18 -1.38 20.60
C ILE A 480 2.92 -0.16 20.11
N LYS A 481 3.16 -0.08 18.81
CA LYS A 481 3.80 1.08 18.21
C LYS A 481 2.89 2.32 18.27
N ASN A 482 3.49 3.49 18.12
CA ASN A 482 2.78 4.76 18.02
C ASN A 482 1.94 5.12 19.26
N ARG A 483 2.36 4.65 20.44
CA ARG A 483 1.78 4.98 21.74
C ARG A 483 2.84 5.56 22.68
N PRO A 484 2.42 6.37 23.68
CA PRO A 484 3.32 6.80 24.75
C PRO A 484 4.03 5.62 25.45
N PRO A 485 5.23 5.81 26.02
CA PRO A 485 6.03 4.72 26.60
C PRO A 485 5.35 3.88 27.69
N ASP A 486 4.38 4.46 28.41
CA ASP A 486 3.58 3.79 29.43
C ASP A 486 2.43 2.95 28.86
N GLN A 487 2.15 3.03 27.55
CA GLN A 487 1.09 2.34 26.83
C GLN A 487 1.60 1.50 25.66
N CYS A 488 2.92 1.40 25.48
CA CYS A 488 3.56 0.77 24.32
C CYS A 488 3.68 -0.76 24.42
N SER A 489 2.96 -1.43 25.33
CA SER A 489 2.94 -2.89 25.45
C SER A 489 1.60 -3.37 25.98
N ALA A 490 1.18 -4.56 25.55
CA ALA A 490 -0.05 -5.20 26.01
C ALA A 490 0.08 -6.72 25.99
N GLU A 491 -0.77 -7.41 26.77
CA GLU A 491 -0.92 -8.86 26.65
C GLU A 491 -1.41 -9.21 25.24
N ALA A 492 -0.75 -10.14 24.56
CA ALA A 492 -1.10 -10.56 23.20
C ALA A 492 -2.56 -11.02 23.12
N SER A 493 -3.04 -11.72 24.16
CA SER A 493 -4.44 -12.17 24.26
C SER A 493 -5.46 -11.03 24.32
N ALA A 494 -5.05 -9.80 24.64
CA ALA A 494 -5.95 -8.64 24.68
C ALA A 494 -5.97 -7.83 23.40
N ILE A 495 -5.14 -8.17 22.39
CA ILE A 495 -5.05 -7.43 21.13
C ILE A 495 -5.71 -8.20 19.99
N LEU A 496 -6.76 -7.61 19.45
CA LEU A 496 -7.60 -8.15 18.38
C LEU A 496 -7.34 -7.39 17.07
N SER A 497 -7.51 -8.08 15.96
CA SER A 497 -7.47 -7.51 14.62
C SER A 497 -8.46 -8.24 13.70
N PRO A 498 -8.96 -7.63 12.62
CA PRO A 498 -9.71 -8.32 11.57
C PRO A 498 -8.88 -9.34 10.78
N ASP A 499 -7.59 -9.45 11.01
CA ASP A 499 -6.61 -10.24 10.26
C ASP A 499 -6.99 -11.73 10.11
N ALA A 500 -7.74 -12.29 11.08
CA ALA A 500 -8.25 -13.67 10.97
C ALA A 500 -9.23 -13.89 9.81
N LEU A 501 -9.81 -12.82 9.21
CA LEU A 501 -10.64 -12.93 8.02
C LEU A 501 -9.85 -13.45 6.81
N ALA A 502 -8.54 -13.27 6.80
CA ALA A 502 -7.65 -13.84 5.78
C ALA A 502 -7.73 -15.38 5.74
N LEU A 503 -7.98 -16.06 6.86
CA LEU A 503 -8.17 -17.50 6.89
C LEU A 503 -9.36 -17.95 6.03
N VAL A 504 -10.39 -17.12 5.93
CA VAL A 504 -11.55 -17.35 5.04
C VAL A 504 -11.23 -16.88 3.61
N ARG A 505 -10.63 -15.69 3.46
CA ARG A 505 -10.28 -15.09 2.16
C ARG A 505 -9.39 -16.02 1.34
N PHE A 506 -8.40 -16.64 1.98
CA PHE A 506 -7.45 -17.55 1.34
C PHE A 506 -7.88 -19.04 1.43
N GLY A 507 -9.10 -19.34 1.89
CA GLY A 507 -9.70 -20.68 1.80
C GLY A 507 -9.14 -21.72 2.77
N LEU A 508 -8.59 -21.31 3.91
CA LEU A 508 -8.08 -22.20 4.96
C LEU A 508 -9.18 -22.60 5.96
N ARG A 509 -10.14 -21.71 6.19
CA ARG A 509 -11.29 -21.95 7.07
C ARG A 509 -12.58 -21.59 6.35
N ALA A 510 -13.64 -22.32 6.65
CA ALA A 510 -14.97 -21.97 6.16
C ALA A 510 -15.49 -20.71 6.83
N ALA A 511 -16.33 -19.95 6.13
CA ALA A 511 -16.87 -18.69 6.66
C ALA A 511 -17.81 -18.90 7.87
N ASP A 512 -18.34 -20.11 8.04
CA ASP A 512 -19.20 -20.54 9.16
C ASP A 512 -18.43 -21.35 10.23
N ASP A 513 -17.09 -21.39 10.17
CA ASP A 513 -16.27 -22.00 11.23
C ASP A 513 -16.57 -21.30 12.57
N PRO A 514 -16.92 -22.04 13.64
CA PRO A 514 -17.26 -21.45 14.94
C PRO A 514 -16.19 -20.50 15.48
N ARG A 515 -14.91 -20.77 15.21
CA ARG A 515 -13.78 -19.93 15.67
C ARG A 515 -13.75 -18.58 14.93
N ILE A 516 -14.06 -18.58 13.64
CA ILE A 516 -14.22 -17.36 12.84
C ILE A 516 -15.43 -16.57 13.33
N LEU A 517 -16.57 -17.22 13.54
CA LEU A 517 -17.78 -16.56 14.04
C LEU A 517 -17.59 -15.93 15.42
N ASN A 518 -16.92 -16.63 16.33
CA ASN A 518 -16.56 -16.12 17.65
C ASN A 518 -15.64 -14.88 17.52
N THR A 519 -14.62 -14.95 16.66
CA THR A 519 -13.70 -13.84 16.44
C THR A 519 -14.43 -12.62 15.89
N ILE A 520 -15.31 -12.78 14.89
CA ILE A 520 -16.13 -11.70 14.33
C ILE A 520 -17.01 -11.06 15.38
N SER A 521 -17.64 -11.86 16.27
CA SER A 521 -18.51 -11.31 17.29
C SER A 521 -17.78 -10.37 18.24
N VAL A 522 -16.50 -10.60 18.50
CA VAL A 522 -15.66 -9.77 19.37
C VAL A 522 -15.11 -8.56 18.64
N ILE A 523 -14.58 -8.74 17.42
CA ILE A 523 -14.05 -7.62 16.64
C ILE A 523 -15.16 -6.60 16.28
N ASP A 524 -16.39 -7.06 16.05
CA ASP A 524 -17.52 -6.17 15.78
C ASP A 524 -17.96 -5.34 17.02
N VAL A 525 -17.61 -5.78 18.22
CA VAL A 525 -17.86 -5.00 19.44
C VAL A 525 -16.71 -4.05 19.76
N ILE A 526 -15.46 -4.46 19.50
CA ILE A 526 -14.28 -3.75 19.98
C ILE A 526 -13.65 -2.85 18.91
N LEU A 527 -13.67 -3.28 17.65
CA LEU A 527 -12.95 -2.62 16.55
C LEU A 527 -13.85 -1.91 15.56
N LYS A 528 -15.17 -2.17 15.61
CA LYS A 528 -16.11 -1.51 14.70
C LYS A 528 -16.63 -0.22 15.30
N THR A 529 -16.52 0.87 14.55
CA THR A 529 -17.13 2.17 14.87
C THR A 529 -18.22 2.49 13.84
N GLU A 530 -19.39 2.93 14.30
CA GLU A 530 -20.44 3.43 13.43
C GLU A 530 -20.22 4.92 13.19
N THR A 531 -20.06 5.29 11.94
CA THR A 531 -19.89 6.68 11.50
C THR A 531 -21.13 7.19 10.76
N ALA A 532 -21.17 8.47 10.43
CA ALA A 532 -22.25 9.08 9.65
C ALA A 532 -22.42 8.43 8.25
N THR A 533 -21.36 7.86 7.69
CA THR A 533 -21.35 7.18 6.39
C THR A 533 -21.51 5.66 6.49
N GLY A 534 -21.46 5.11 7.71
CA GLY A 534 -21.61 3.68 7.98
C GLY A 534 -20.45 3.10 8.79
N PRO A 535 -20.41 1.76 8.97
CA PRO A 535 -19.42 1.12 9.84
C PRO A 535 -18.03 1.12 9.23
N VAL A 536 -17.03 1.30 10.10
CA VAL A 536 -15.60 1.12 9.81
C VAL A 536 -14.96 0.22 10.86
N TRP A 537 -13.83 -0.39 10.53
CA TRP A 537 -13.03 -1.20 11.43
C TRP A 537 -11.64 -0.60 11.60
N HIS A 538 -11.11 -0.70 12.83
CA HIS A 538 -9.74 -0.33 13.17
C HIS A 538 -8.80 -1.51 12.88
N ARG A 539 -7.50 -1.23 12.65
CA ARG A 539 -6.48 -2.26 12.44
C ARG A 539 -6.41 -3.22 13.63
N TYR A 540 -6.36 -2.66 14.82
CA TYR A 540 -6.42 -3.39 16.09
C TYR A 540 -6.77 -2.44 17.24
N ASN A 541 -7.20 -2.99 18.37
CA ASN A 541 -7.48 -2.19 19.55
C ASN A 541 -6.17 -1.69 20.19
N LYS A 542 -6.16 -0.43 20.65
CA LYS A 542 -5.00 0.33 21.11
C LYS A 542 -4.05 0.81 20.03
N ASP A 543 -4.41 0.70 18.77
CA ASP A 543 -3.64 1.29 17.66
C ASP A 543 -3.37 2.77 17.91
N GLY A 544 -2.14 3.21 17.65
CA GLY A 544 -1.72 4.60 17.80
C GLY A 544 -1.53 5.36 16.50
N TYR A 545 -1.71 4.73 15.33
CA TYR A 545 -1.44 5.33 14.03
C TYR A 545 -2.66 6.06 13.49
N GLY A 546 -2.76 7.36 13.74
CA GLY A 546 -3.83 8.25 13.31
C GLY A 546 -3.84 9.56 14.08
N GLU A 547 -4.75 10.48 13.73
CA GLU A 547 -4.91 11.76 14.42
C GLU A 547 -5.27 11.58 15.89
N HIS A 548 -4.83 12.51 16.71
CA HIS A 548 -5.28 12.62 18.09
C HIS A 548 -6.77 12.95 18.18
N ASP A 549 -7.37 12.76 19.36
CA ASP A 549 -8.81 12.99 19.57
C ASP A 549 -9.24 14.46 19.38
N ASP A 550 -8.33 15.40 19.48
CA ASP A 550 -8.54 16.83 19.19
C ASP A 550 -8.37 17.17 17.70
N GLY A 551 -8.12 16.17 16.85
CA GLY A 551 -7.86 16.32 15.42
C GLY A 551 -6.47 16.83 15.08
N SER A 552 -5.54 16.94 16.04
CA SER A 552 -4.15 17.26 15.71
C SER A 552 -3.50 16.12 14.92
N PRO A 553 -2.59 16.45 13.97
CA PRO A 553 -1.95 15.46 13.11
C PRO A 553 -1.18 14.43 13.93
N PHE A 554 -1.04 13.23 13.37
CA PHE A 554 -0.11 12.22 13.87
C PHE A 554 1.32 12.76 13.92
N ASP A 555 1.97 12.65 15.07
CA ASP A 555 3.32 13.15 15.34
C ASP A 555 4.31 12.07 15.82
N GLY A 556 3.95 10.79 15.57
CA GLY A 556 4.64 9.60 16.09
C GLY A 556 3.84 8.91 17.20
N THR A 557 2.81 9.59 17.70
CA THR A 557 1.78 9.05 18.61
C THR A 557 0.41 9.49 18.14
N GLY A 558 -0.66 8.80 18.56
CA GLY A 558 -2.03 9.18 18.18
C GLY A 558 -3.06 8.11 18.52
N VAL A 559 -4.15 8.12 17.78
CA VAL A 559 -5.26 7.16 17.88
C VAL A 559 -5.55 6.60 16.49
N GLY A 560 -5.42 5.27 16.33
CA GLY A 560 -5.72 4.61 15.06
C GLY A 560 -7.18 4.82 14.67
N ARG A 561 -7.44 5.26 13.44
CA ARG A 561 -8.79 5.54 12.93
C ARG A 561 -9.30 4.38 12.08
N GLY A 562 -10.58 4.44 11.69
CA GLY A 562 -11.22 3.40 10.89
C GLY A 562 -10.70 3.37 9.44
N TRP A 563 -10.50 2.16 8.87
CA TRP A 563 -9.95 1.93 7.53
C TRP A 563 -11.04 1.46 6.55
N PRO A 564 -11.32 2.18 5.46
CA PRO A 564 -12.22 1.70 4.40
C PRO A 564 -11.77 0.37 3.78
N LEU A 565 -10.48 0.13 3.70
CA LEU A 565 -9.88 -1.14 3.29
C LEU A 565 -10.46 -2.33 4.08
N LEU A 566 -10.52 -2.21 5.41
CA LEU A 566 -11.03 -3.27 6.29
C LEU A 566 -12.54 -3.50 6.13
N ALA A 567 -13.30 -2.46 5.75
CA ALA A 567 -14.68 -2.62 5.33
C ALA A 567 -14.80 -3.44 4.04
N GLY A 568 -13.83 -3.33 3.11
CA GLY A 568 -13.71 -4.15 1.90
C GLY A 568 -13.41 -5.61 2.21
N GLU A 569 -12.43 -5.88 3.08
CA GLU A 569 -12.12 -7.24 3.55
C GLU A 569 -13.33 -7.88 4.26
N ARG A 570 -14.03 -7.10 5.09
CA ARG A 570 -15.26 -7.55 5.72
C ARG A 570 -16.37 -7.84 4.71
N ALA A 571 -16.49 -7.04 3.65
CA ALA A 571 -17.46 -7.29 2.57
C ALA A 571 -17.19 -8.61 1.83
N HIS A 572 -15.92 -8.93 1.58
CA HIS A 572 -15.55 -10.22 1.00
C HIS A 572 -15.89 -11.39 1.92
N TYR A 573 -15.71 -11.23 3.25
CA TYR A 573 -16.17 -12.22 4.21
C TYR A 573 -17.70 -12.40 4.16
N GLU A 574 -18.47 -11.28 4.14
CA GLU A 574 -19.93 -11.35 4.03
C GLU A 574 -20.36 -12.08 2.74
N LEU A 575 -19.67 -11.86 1.64
CA LEU A 575 -19.92 -12.57 0.39
C LEU A 575 -19.57 -14.07 0.52
N ALA A 576 -18.43 -14.41 1.13
CA ALA A 576 -18.00 -15.80 1.34
C ALA A 576 -18.99 -16.59 2.19
N ARG A 577 -19.66 -15.96 3.17
CA ARG A 577 -20.71 -16.60 3.96
C ARG A 577 -22.10 -16.60 3.29
N GLY A 578 -22.22 -16.09 2.08
CA GLY A 578 -23.47 -16.00 1.32
C GLY A 578 -24.34 -14.78 1.62
N ASN A 579 -23.87 -13.83 2.42
CA ASN A 579 -24.58 -12.58 2.72
C ASN A 579 -24.24 -11.47 1.69
N ARG A 580 -24.72 -11.68 0.45
CA ARG A 580 -24.49 -10.73 -0.65
C ARG A 580 -24.99 -9.30 -0.33
N ASP A 581 -26.15 -9.19 0.31
CA ASP A 581 -26.73 -7.89 0.66
C ASP A 581 -25.87 -7.14 1.70
N GLY A 582 -25.25 -7.88 2.61
CA GLY A 582 -24.27 -7.35 3.56
C GLY A 582 -23.02 -6.80 2.85
N ALA A 583 -22.47 -7.58 1.93
CA ALA A 583 -21.33 -7.17 1.13
C ALA A 583 -21.63 -5.93 0.27
N GLU A 584 -22.81 -5.89 -0.35
CA GLU A 584 -23.25 -4.75 -1.16
C GLU A 584 -23.49 -3.48 -0.31
N ARG A 585 -23.98 -3.60 0.94
CA ARG A 585 -24.06 -2.45 1.86
C ARG A 585 -22.68 -1.91 2.20
N LEU A 586 -21.69 -2.77 2.50
CA LEU A 586 -20.33 -2.33 2.82
C LEU A 586 -19.64 -1.69 1.60
N ARG A 587 -19.88 -2.19 0.39
CA ARG A 587 -19.42 -1.52 -0.84
C ARG A 587 -19.89 -0.07 -0.88
N ARG A 588 -21.18 0.19 -0.60
CA ARG A 588 -21.73 1.55 -0.58
C ARG A 588 -21.16 2.41 0.56
N VAL A 589 -20.83 1.80 1.69
CA VAL A 589 -20.16 2.50 2.80
C VAL A 589 -18.81 3.02 2.35
N ILE A 590 -18.00 2.18 1.67
CA ILE A 590 -16.71 2.60 1.11
C ILE A 590 -16.89 3.79 0.15
N GLU A 591 -17.88 3.73 -0.74
CA GLU A 591 -18.17 4.82 -1.68
C GLU A 591 -18.58 6.12 -0.97
N ALA A 592 -19.31 6.05 0.14
CA ALA A 592 -19.70 7.21 0.93
C ALA A 592 -18.53 7.82 1.75
N GLN A 593 -17.45 7.09 1.93
CA GLN A 593 -16.25 7.49 2.68
C GLN A 593 -15.18 8.13 1.79
N THR A 594 -15.42 8.27 0.50
CA THR A 594 -14.48 8.86 -0.46
C THR A 594 -14.45 10.38 -0.40
N SER A 595 -13.39 10.97 -0.95
CA SER A 595 -13.38 12.41 -1.29
C SER A 595 -14.42 12.74 -2.37
N PRO A 596 -14.74 14.03 -2.63
CA PRO A 596 -15.61 14.41 -3.74
C PRO A 596 -15.17 13.90 -5.12
N GLY A 597 -13.87 13.66 -5.31
CA GLY A 597 -13.30 13.05 -6.52
C GLY A 597 -13.42 11.52 -6.58
N GLY A 598 -13.95 10.88 -5.55
CA GLY A 598 -14.09 9.42 -5.47
C GLY A 598 -12.82 8.70 -4.98
N PHE A 599 -11.91 9.40 -4.32
CA PHE A 599 -10.68 8.83 -3.77
C PHE A 599 -10.94 8.16 -2.43
N ILE A 600 -10.54 6.90 -2.30
CA ILE A 600 -10.67 6.14 -1.07
C ILE A 600 -9.45 6.46 -0.20
N PRO A 601 -9.64 6.99 1.03
CA PRO A 601 -8.54 7.28 1.94
C PRO A 601 -8.00 6.02 2.61
N GLU A 602 -6.85 6.13 3.21
CA GLU A 602 -6.33 5.16 4.15
C GLU A 602 -7.23 5.07 5.38
N GLN A 603 -7.52 6.21 6.00
CA GLN A 603 -8.34 6.30 7.21
C GLN A 603 -9.44 7.34 7.06
N VAL A 604 -10.54 7.13 7.78
CA VAL A 604 -11.63 8.09 7.92
C VAL A 604 -11.69 8.59 9.37
N TRP A 605 -12.09 9.84 9.53
CA TRP A 605 -12.34 10.41 10.85
C TRP A 605 -13.57 9.77 11.47
N ASP A 606 -13.42 9.14 12.63
CA ASP A 606 -14.44 8.35 13.30
C ASP A 606 -14.83 8.88 14.69
N ALA A 607 -14.43 10.11 14.99
CA ALA A 607 -14.77 10.85 16.20
C ALA A 607 -15.72 12.03 15.90
N ALA A 608 -15.95 12.90 16.87
CA ALA A 608 -16.77 14.09 16.69
C ALA A 608 -16.12 15.06 15.69
N ASP A 609 -16.95 15.79 14.94
CA ASP A 609 -16.49 16.74 13.95
C ASP A 609 -15.53 17.79 14.55
N VAL A 610 -14.46 18.12 13.82
CA VAL A 610 -13.52 19.19 14.13
C VAL A 610 -13.41 20.11 12.89
N PRO A 611 -14.41 21.00 12.69
CA PRO A 611 -14.51 21.81 11.46
C PRO A 611 -13.29 22.67 11.18
N ASP A 612 -12.63 23.20 12.21
CA ASP A 612 -11.43 24.02 12.07
C ASP A 612 -10.22 23.25 11.50
N ARG A 613 -10.31 21.91 11.45
CA ARG A 613 -9.32 20.99 10.89
C ARG A 613 -9.86 20.22 9.68
N GLU A 614 -11.05 20.58 9.22
CA GLU A 614 -11.75 19.90 8.11
C GLU A 614 -11.99 18.39 8.36
N LEU A 615 -12.06 17.95 9.62
CA LEU A 615 -12.34 16.57 10.02
C LEU A 615 -13.84 16.41 10.32
N PHE A 616 -14.49 15.54 9.56
CA PHE A 616 -15.92 15.26 9.66
C PHE A 616 -16.17 13.77 9.82
N ASN A 617 -17.07 13.38 10.71
CA ASN A 617 -17.34 11.99 11.02
C ASN A 617 -17.72 11.15 9.77
N GLY A 618 -16.97 10.10 9.50
CA GLY A 618 -17.15 9.21 8.34
C GLY A 618 -16.50 9.70 7.04
N HIS A 619 -15.81 10.83 7.03
CA HIS A 619 -15.11 11.38 5.88
C HIS A 619 -13.59 11.20 6.01
N PRO A 620 -12.82 11.37 4.91
CA PRO A 620 -11.37 11.22 4.93
C PRO A 620 -10.69 12.01 6.05
N SER A 621 -9.69 11.40 6.68
CA SER A 621 -8.82 12.03 7.67
C SER A 621 -7.60 12.68 6.99
N GLY A 622 -6.60 13.12 7.77
CA GLY A 622 -5.32 13.62 7.24
C GLY A 622 -4.34 12.52 6.80
N SER A 623 -4.74 11.25 6.85
CA SER A 623 -3.96 10.10 6.36
C SER A 623 -3.79 10.11 4.83
N ALA A 624 -3.08 9.14 4.26
CA ALA A 624 -2.87 9.08 2.81
C ALA A 624 -4.19 8.97 2.04
N MET A 625 -4.34 9.79 0.99
CA MET A 625 -5.46 9.73 0.06
C MET A 625 -5.03 10.19 -1.35
N PRO A 626 -5.29 9.39 -2.39
CA PRO A 626 -5.89 8.05 -2.37
C PRO A 626 -4.93 6.97 -1.87
N LEU A 627 -5.43 5.88 -1.26
CA LEU A 627 -4.63 4.70 -0.96
C LEU A 627 -4.85 3.63 -2.04
N MET A 628 -3.78 3.23 -2.75
CA MET A 628 -3.90 2.29 -3.88
C MET A 628 -4.38 0.92 -3.44
N TRP A 629 -3.95 0.43 -2.29
CA TRP A 629 -4.43 -0.84 -1.72
C TRP A 629 -5.96 -0.80 -1.48
N ALA A 630 -6.50 0.29 -0.94
CA ALA A 630 -7.94 0.42 -0.72
C ALA A 630 -8.74 0.47 -2.05
N HIS A 631 -8.21 1.16 -3.07
CA HIS A 631 -8.80 1.14 -4.42
C HIS A 631 -8.72 -0.24 -5.07
N ALA A 632 -7.63 -0.97 -4.87
CA ALA A 632 -7.47 -2.34 -5.34
C ALA A 632 -8.49 -3.29 -4.69
N GLU A 633 -8.68 -3.19 -3.37
CA GLU A 633 -9.66 -3.98 -2.64
C GLU A 633 -11.10 -3.67 -3.12
N TYR A 634 -11.40 -2.41 -3.37
CA TYR A 634 -12.69 -2.01 -3.92
C TYR A 634 -12.98 -2.61 -5.31
N ILE A 635 -12.00 -2.57 -6.24
CA ILE A 635 -12.15 -3.18 -7.57
C ILE A 635 -12.39 -4.68 -7.46
N LYS A 636 -11.62 -5.38 -6.62
CA LYS A 636 -11.78 -6.81 -6.37
C LYS A 636 -13.15 -7.13 -5.75
N LEU A 637 -13.64 -6.28 -4.86
CA LEU A 637 -14.98 -6.41 -4.25
C LEU A 637 -16.08 -6.28 -5.31
N VAL A 638 -16.01 -5.26 -6.18
CA VAL A 638 -17.00 -5.09 -7.26
C VAL A 638 -17.00 -6.31 -8.19
N ARG A 639 -15.82 -6.82 -8.52
CA ARG A 639 -15.69 -8.04 -9.31
C ARG A 639 -16.29 -9.26 -8.58
N SER A 640 -15.99 -9.42 -7.31
CA SER A 640 -16.49 -10.52 -6.47
C SER A 640 -18.02 -10.49 -6.36
N LEU A 641 -18.60 -9.31 -6.19
CA LEU A 641 -20.05 -9.11 -6.17
C LEU A 641 -20.69 -9.48 -7.52
N ARG A 642 -20.10 -9.07 -8.66
CA ARG A 642 -20.58 -9.47 -9.98
C ARG A 642 -20.58 -10.99 -10.14
N ASP A 643 -19.44 -11.61 -9.82
CA ASP A 643 -19.23 -13.05 -10.02
C ASP A 643 -19.92 -13.92 -8.95
N GLY A 644 -20.44 -13.32 -7.86
CA GLY A 644 -21.10 -14.00 -6.73
C GLY A 644 -20.16 -14.86 -5.89
N ARG A 645 -18.85 -14.63 -5.98
CA ARG A 645 -17.80 -15.32 -5.23
C ARG A 645 -16.58 -14.44 -5.05
N VAL A 646 -15.79 -14.73 -4.03
CA VAL A 646 -14.51 -14.03 -3.79
C VAL A 646 -13.57 -14.28 -4.98
N PHE A 647 -13.11 -13.21 -5.61
CA PHE A 647 -12.36 -13.26 -6.88
C PHE A 647 -10.97 -13.89 -6.74
N ASP A 648 -10.25 -13.51 -5.69
CA ASP A 648 -8.85 -13.90 -5.46
C ASP A 648 -8.70 -15.13 -4.54
N LEU A 649 -9.79 -15.84 -4.24
CA LEU A 649 -9.79 -17.09 -3.46
C LEU A 649 -8.95 -18.17 -4.16
N PRO A 650 -7.84 -18.67 -3.53
CA PRO A 650 -7.00 -19.69 -4.14
C PRO A 650 -7.73 -21.05 -4.21
N PRO A 651 -7.82 -21.69 -5.38
CA PRO A 651 -8.50 -22.98 -5.51
C PRO A 651 -7.76 -24.13 -4.80
N GLN A 652 -6.45 -24.05 -4.65
CA GLN A 652 -5.61 -25.06 -4.03
C GLN A 652 -5.96 -25.25 -2.56
N THR A 653 -6.06 -24.17 -1.80
CA THR A 653 -6.42 -24.18 -0.38
C THR A 653 -7.84 -24.68 -0.16
N VAL A 654 -8.78 -24.17 -0.96
CA VAL A 654 -10.19 -24.60 -0.93
C VAL A 654 -10.28 -26.11 -1.13
N ARG A 655 -9.64 -26.62 -2.18
CA ARG A 655 -9.64 -28.06 -2.47
C ARG A 655 -9.06 -28.84 -1.31
N ARG A 656 -7.87 -28.45 -0.83
CA ARG A 656 -7.10 -29.21 0.16
C ARG A 656 -7.74 -29.18 1.54
N TYR A 657 -8.14 -28.00 2.02
CA TYR A 657 -8.55 -27.82 3.42
C TYR A 657 -10.07 -27.79 3.64
N LEU A 658 -10.84 -27.29 2.68
CA LEU A 658 -12.30 -27.22 2.83
C LEU A 658 -13.01 -28.45 2.22
N VAL A 659 -12.49 -29.03 1.15
CA VAL A 659 -13.08 -30.21 0.48
C VAL A 659 -12.45 -31.51 0.98
N ASP A 660 -11.13 -31.67 0.80
CA ASP A 660 -10.41 -32.88 1.14
C ASP A 660 -10.08 -32.99 2.64
N LYS A 661 -10.15 -31.88 3.39
CA LYS A 661 -9.96 -31.79 4.84
C LYS A 661 -8.64 -32.40 5.32
N VAL A 662 -7.56 -32.10 4.58
CA VAL A 662 -6.22 -32.59 4.89
C VAL A 662 -5.76 -32.02 6.24
N VAL A 663 -5.24 -32.90 7.08
CA VAL A 663 -4.66 -32.57 8.39
C VAL A 663 -3.30 -33.26 8.48
N ALA A 664 -2.26 -32.50 8.78
CA ALA A 664 -0.94 -33.05 9.02
C ALA A 664 -0.81 -33.58 10.45
N ARG A 665 -0.05 -34.68 10.60
CA ARG A 665 0.32 -35.23 11.91
C ARG A 665 1.83 -35.22 12.08
N TYR A 666 2.40 -34.03 11.97
CA TYR A 666 3.82 -33.78 12.15
C TYR A 666 4.02 -32.61 13.12
N THR A 667 5.07 -32.70 13.94
CA THR A 667 5.65 -31.57 14.67
C THR A 667 7.01 -31.30 14.05
N ILE A 668 7.29 -30.05 13.69
CA ILE A 668 8.59 -29.63 13.17
C ILE A 668 9.45 -29.11 14.30
N TRP A 669 10.68 -29.59 14.35
CA TRP A 669 11.76 -29.05 15.18
C TRP A 669 12.79 -28.37 14.26
N ARG A 670 13.15 -27.14 14.57
CA ARG A 670 14.18 -26.35 13.90
C ARG A 670 15.03 -25.57 14.89
N PHE A 671 16.21 -25.09 14.49
CA PHE A 671 17.04 -24.23 15.32
C PHE A 671 16.40 -22.91 15.70
N ASN A 672 15.56 -22.36 14.83
CA ASN A 672 14.77 -21.13 15.08
C ASN A 672 13.38 -21.41 15.69
N GLN A 673 12.98 -22.67 15.79
CA GLN A 673 11.70 -23.11 16.38
C GLN A 673 11.88 -24.46 17.08
N LYS A 674 12.48 -24.44 18.26
CA LYS A 674 12.79 -25.65 19.05
C LYS A 674 11.56 -26.04 19.85
N CYS A 675 10.77 -26.99 19.33
CA CYS A 675 9.69 -27.60 20.13
C CYS A 675 10.28 -28.53 21.17
N THR A 676 9.69 -28.57 22.36
CA THR A 676 10.07 -29.47 23.46
C THR A 676 9.11 -30.65 23.62
N TRP A 677 7.98 -30.64 22.93
CA TRP A 677 7.01 -31.74 22.93
C TRP A 677 6.32 -31.91 21.58
N THR A 678 5.77 -33.10 21.34
CA THR A 678 4.96 -33.45 20.17
C THR A 678 3.69 -34.19 20.61
N PRO A 679 2.50 -33.97 19.99
CA PRO A 679 1.29 -34.68 20.35
C PRO A 679 1.42 -36.18 20.09
N LEU A 680 0.74 -36.99 20.92
CA LEU A 680 0.64 -38.44 20.71
C LEU A 680 0.07 -38.77 19.32
N GLY A 681 0.73 -39.68 18.61
CA GLY A 681 0.34 -40.08 17.26
C GLY A 681 0.85 -39.18 16.15
N TYR A 682 1.73 -38.22 16.48
CA TYR A 682 2.42 -37.35 15.51
C TYR A 682 3.85 -37.87 15.27
N LYS A 683 4.37 -37.63 14.06
CA LYS A 683 5.78 -37.79 13.72
C LYS A 683 6.56 -36.52 14.05
N LEU A 684 7.82 -36.71 14.45
CA LEU A 684 8.75 -35.60 14.66
C LEU A 684 9.59 -35.41 13.40
N ARG A 685 9.43 -34.26 12.73
CA ARG A 685 10.30 -33.83 11.63
C ARG A 685 11.38 -32.90 12.18
N ILE A 686 12.65 -33.28 12.02
CA ILE A 686 13.79 -32.44 12.35
C ILE A 686 14.29 -31.79 11.06
N GLU A 687 14.42 -30.47 11.05
CA GLU A 687 14.88 -29.71 9.89
C GLU A 687 16.14 -28.91 10.21
N ALA A 688 17.04 -28.82 9.24
CA ALA A 688 18.28 -28.04 9.29
C ALA A 688 18.52 -27.34 7.96
N LEU A 689 19.21 -26.18 7.98
CA LEU A 689 19.56 -25.41 6.76
C LEU A 689 20.82 -25.92 6.07
N SER A 690 21.41 -27.00 6.56
CA SER A 690 22.59 -27.66 6.00
C SER A 690 22.44 -29.17 6.09
N PRO A 691 23.07 -29.93 5.20
CA PRO A 691 23.14 -31.38 5.32
C PRO A 691 23.65 -31.78 6.71
N ALA A 692 23.10 -32.83 7.30
CA ALA A 692 23.57 -33.36 8.57
C ALA A 692 23.36 -34.88 8.63
N VAL A 693 24.07 -35.51 9.54
CA VAL A 693 23.73 -36.84 10.06
C VAL A 693 23.11 -36.61 11.44
N ILE A 694 21.87 -37.04 11.59
CA ILE A 694 21.16 -36.94 12.87
C ILE A 694 21.32 -38.27 13.60
N TRP A 695 21.83 -38.19 14.82
CA TRP A 695 21.87 -39.28 15.75
C TRP A 695 20.72 -39.12 16.71
N TRP A 696 19.86 -40.15 16.83
CA TRP A 696 18.70 -40.07 17.70
C TRP A 696 18.43 -41.36 18.47
N THR A 697 17.64 -41.27 19.53
CA THR A 697 17.25 -42.37 20.41
C THR A 697 15.86 -42.12 20.99
N SER A 698 15.13 -43.21 21.32
CA SER A 698 13.86 -43.15 22.06
C SER A 698 13.93 -43.89 23.42
N ASP A 699 15.11 -44.37 23.84
CA ASP A 699 15.32 -45.18 25.05
C ASP A 699 16.50 -44.74 25.87
N GLY A 700 16.79 -43.43 25.94
CA GLY A 700 17.86 -42.83 26.77
C GLY A 700 19.27 -43.21 26.30
N TRP A 701 19.50 -43.33 25.01
CA TRP A 701 20.76 -43.65 24.35
C TRP A 701 21.21 -45.12 24.52
N SER A 702 20.29 -46.00 24.92
CA SER A 702 20.56 -47.45 24.95
C SER A 702 20.65 -48.01 23.54
N THR A 703 19.73 -47.59 22.67
CA THR A 703 19.77 -47.80 21.19
C THR A 703 20.08 -46.48 20.52
N ARG A 704 20.91 -46.55 19.46
CA ARG A 704 21.28 -45.36 18.66
C ARG A 704 20.89 -45.56 17.22
N HIS A 705 20.24 -44.59 16.65
CA HIS A 705 19.96 -44.49 15.23
C HIS A 705 20.85 -43.42 14.59
N GLU A 706 21.38 -43.70 13.40
CA GLU A 706 22.23 -42.77 12.62
C GLU A 706 21.60 -42.64 11.24
N GLU A 707 21.09 -41.47 10.91
CA GLU A 707 20.41 -41.22 9.64
C GLU A 707 20.83 -39.91 9.02
N LYS A 708 20.98 -39.89 7.69
CA LYS A 708 21.28 -38.67 6.93
C LYS A 708 20.00 -37.91 6.66
N THR A 709 20.09 -36.58 6.74
CA THR A 709 19.00 -35.72 6.32
C THR A 709 18.77 -35.78 4.81
N ILE A 710 17.52 -35.64 4.40
CA ILE A 710 17.04 -35.65 3.01
C ILE A 710 16.98 -34.20 2.51
N PRO A 711 17.59 -33.84 1.37
CA PRO A 711 17.49 -32.51 0.79
C PRO A 711 16.10 -32.27 0.17
N THR A 712 15.58 -31.04 0.28
CA THR A 712 14.29 -30.64 -0.29
C THR A 712 14.42 -29.82 -1.57
N ASN A 713 15.65 -29.47 -1.97
CA ASN A 713 15.96 -28.49 -3.02
C ASN A 713 15.52 -27.04 -2.71
N LEU A 714 15.12 -26.76 -1.45
CA LEU A 714 14.70 -25.44 -0.94
C LEU A 714 15.61 -24.93 0.20
N ASN A 715 16.88 -25.33 0.21
CA ASN A 715 17.84 -25.03 1.27
C ASN A 715 17.48 -25.59 2.65
N VAL A 716 16.55 -26.53 2.71
CA VAL A 716 16.18 -27.27 3.92
C VAL A 716 16.52 -28.74 3.73
N HIS A 717 17.05 -29.36 4.78
CA HIS A 717 17.32 -30.78 4.92
C HIS A 717 16.51 -31.32 6.09
N PHE A 718 15.83 -32.44 5.95
CA PHE A 718 14.98 -32.96 7.00
C PHE A 718 15.20 -34.46 7.28
N LEU A 719 14.78 -34.87 8.47
CA LEU A 719 14.64 -36.29 8.87
C LEU A 719 13.32 -36.45 9.63
N ASP A 720 12.52 -37.42 9.23
CA ASP A 720 11.27 -37.81 9.92
C ASP A 720 11.55 -38.93 10.91
N ILE A 721 11.41 -38.66 12.20
CA ILE A 721 11.52 -39.68 13.27
C ILE A 721 10.14 -40.26 13.53
N PRO A 722 9.98 -41.61 13.55
CA PRO A 722 8.68 -42.28 13.67
C PRO A 722 8.20 -42.29 15.14
N THR A 723 7.81 -41.12 15.64
CA THR A 723 7.33 -40.94 17.03
C THR A 723 5.87 -41.28 17.22
N ASP A 724 5.12 -41.48 16.13
CA ASP A 724 3.69 -41.77 16.10
C ASP A 724 3.32 -43.09 16.77
N SER A 725 4.27 -44.00 16.93
CA SER A 725 4.12 -45.28 17.63
C SER A 725 4.56 -45.28 19.09
N LEU A 726 5.16 -44.16 19.56
CA LEU A 726 5.67 -44.04 20.93
C LEU A 726 4.54 -43.69 21.93
N PRO A 727 4.58 -44.24 23.17
CA PRO A 727 3.55 -43.92 24.15
C PRO A 727 3.74 -42.48 24.72
N SER A 728 2.65 -41.92 25.27
CA SER A 728 2.71 -40.68 26.03
C SER A 728 3.73 -40.77 27.18
N GLY A 729 4.52 -39.69 27.38
CA GLY A 729 5.63 -39.62 28.33
C GLY A 729 6.96 -40.20 27.85
N ALA A 730 6.99 -40.83 26.67
CA ALA A 730 8.26 -41.18 26.03
C ALA A 730 8.97 -39.92 25.53
N SER A 731 10.30 -39.96 25.45
CA SER A 731 11.08 -38.86 24.87
C SER A 731 11.98 -39.36 23.75
N VAL A 732 12.23 -38.46 22.80
CA VAL A 732 13.20 -38.65 21.72
C VAL A 732 14.34 -37.65 21.94
N GLY A 733 15.54 -38.20 22.16
CA GLY A 733 16.79 -37.43 22.20
C GLY A 733 17.48 -37.45 20.86
N PHE A 734 18.06 -36.33 20.41
CA PHE A 734 18.81 -36.29 19.14
C PHE A 734 19.90 -35.23 19.17
N THR A 735 20.86 -35.37 18.27
CA THR A 735 21.97 -34.44 18.06
C THR A 735 22.42 -34.47 16.59
N PHE A 736 23.22 -33.50 16.18
CA PHE A 736 23.70 -33.37 14.79
C PHE A 736 25.21 -33.63 14.69
N CYS A 737 25.60 -34.31 13.63
CA CYS A 737 26.95 -34.38 13.12
C CYS A 737 26.97 -33.71 11.72
N TRP A 738 27.70 -32.59 11.62
CA TRP A 738 27.78 -31.81 10.42
C TRP A 738 28.75 -32.41 9.38
N PRO A 739 28.69 -32.02 8.09
CA PRO A 739 29.58 -32.55 7.05
C PRO A 739 31.08 -32.36 7.31
N SER A 740 31.42 -31.38 8.11
CA SER A 740 32.80 -31.15 8.58
C SER A 740 33.32 -32.23 9.56
N GLY A 741 32.45 -33.12 10.04
CA GLY A 741 32.72 -34.05 11.12
C GLY A 741 32.57 -33.42 12.51
N GLN A 742 32.18 -32.16 12.59
CA GLN A 742 31.91 -31.47 13.86
C GLN A 742 30.54 -31.87 14.40
N TRP A 743 30.48 -32.13 15.72
CA TRP A 743 29.23 -32.34 16.42
C TRP A 743 28.65 -31.04 16.93
N GLU A 744 27.32 -30.98 17.02
CA GLU A 744 26.59 -29.84 17.62
C GLU A 744 26.98 -29.62 19.08
N GLY A 745 27.38 -30.69 19.78
CA GLY A 745 27.84 -30.62 21.18
C GLY A 745 26.71 -30.54 22.21
N ILE A 746 25.46 -30.54 21.75
CA ILE A 746 24.23 -30.49 22.59
C ILE A 746 23.31 -31.60 22.12
N ASN A 747 22.65 -32.27 23.08
CA ASN A 747 21.52 -33.16 22.80
C ASN A 747 20.22 -32.39 22.98
N PHE A 748 19.35 -32.48 22.01
CA PHE A 748 17.99 -31.96 22.08
C PHE A 748 17.04 -33.08 22.50
N GLU A 749 15.95 -32.74 23.13
CA GLU A 749 14.93 -33.69 23.57
C GLU A 749 13.53 -33.17 23.28
N VAL A 750 12.66 -34.07 22.78
CA VAL A 750 11.25 -33.81 22.52
C VAL A 750 10.42 -34.92 23.19
N VAL A 751 9.43 -34.53 24.00
CA VAL A 751 8.57 -35.42 24.77
C VAL A 751 7.28 -35.68 23.98
N ILE A 752 6.79 -36.91 24.04
CA ILE A 752 5.47 -37.30 23.48
C ILE A 752 4.40 -36.96 24.55
N ALA A 753 3.52 -36.00 24.27
CA ALA A 753 2.53 -35.52 25.24
C ALA A 753 1.08 -35.86 24.89
#